data_3680e35523d6e2b51ebf102c2de3799d
#
_entry.id   3680e35523d6e2b51ebf102c2de3799d
#
_cell.length_a   1.000
_cell.length_b   1.000
_cell.length_c   1.000
_cell.angle_alpha   90.00
_cell.angle_beta   90.00
_cell.angle_gamma   90.00
#
_symmetry.space_group_name_H-M   'P 1'
#
loop_
_entity.id
_entity.type
_entity.pdbx_description
1 polymer ?
#
loop_
_entity_poly.entity_id
_entity_poly.type
_entity_poly.pdbx_seq_one_letter_code
_entity_poly.pdbx_strand_id
1 'polypeptide(L)'
;LLLLGAEPRAYLDVDSIIAKAKQRGVVGIHPGWGFASEDTRFPQRCKEAGITFIGATAEAMNLLGNKVQARAVATKLGIPVVPGSDGAVDIPTARKLIAKMGLPIMLKAEGGGGGRGIFAIHNEAELEDAFFKASTMAQASFGNPRLFVEKFLTDVRHIEIQVIADMYGNVFAFDERDCSVQRNHQKLIEITPSPWSGMTHDLRERLKEYARRLVRAVGYHSLATVEFLVTPEGEPYLIEINTRLQVEHGITECRYGIDLVEEQIAVAFGAELRYREESLRPSYYAMQVRINCENPQDNFTPNSGLISRYVSPGGPGVRLDSNVSAGYEFPANYDSAGALLISYAQDWEKTLGIMERALGEYVIGGIKTTIPFYRQVMKNPLFRKGKINTNFIADNPDLMVYTDLAPEGERLSRLVVEISARGYNPYIQLGEYRSESTPRIGPFAPVLPPVPSALRRQPSPYPRGDRVATLAYIRDSGSVHFTDTTPRDFTQSNSGNRFRLAEDSLIGPYLDNVGYFSIENGGGAHFHVAMLANMTYPFTEAKEWNNFAPKTLKQLLVRSTNVLGYSPQPRNLMHKTGEMICDHYHVVRCFDFLNHVENMRPMAEVVLNRRDAIFQPAISLSWARGFDVQYYLGIAEAMLRMVGSVLGADPREASRHIILGLKDMAGVCPPRFMTELVSSLRKAWPDLVLHYHRHYTDGLFVPACGAAAKAGAHILDVGLGSAVRSYGQGDVLATMAYLEEELGLKCHLNKSAIRDANFVCKQIMPYYDRYCAPYFQGIDHDVILHGMPGGATSSSQEGAMKQGY
;
A
#
# COMPACT_ATOMS: atom_id res chain seq x y z
N LEU A 1 15.27 -32.84 5.59
CA LEU A 1 15.66 -31.44 5.75
C LEU A 1 16.59 -31.29 6.94
N LEU A 2 17.72 -30.61 6.77
CA LEU A 2 18.65 -30.21 7.81
C LEU A 2 18.63 -28.70 7.93
N LEU A 3 18.40 -28.21 9.15
CA LEU A 3 18.54 -26.79 9.44
C LEU A 3 20.04 -26.42 9.44
N LEU A 4 20.44 -25.50 8.59
CA LEU A 4 21.77 -24.91 8.59
C LEU A 4 21.94 -23.93 9.75
N GLY A 5 20.89 -23.15 10.06
CA GLY A 5 20.80 -22.20 11.14
C GLY A 5 19.45 -21.47 11.12
N ALA A 6 19.19 -20.63 12.11
CA ALA A 6 17.96 -19.84 12.20
C ALA A 6 17.99 -18.55 11.36
N GLU A 7 19.17 -18.13 10.89
CA GLU A 7 19.35 -16.87 10.16
C GLU A 7 19.85 -17.09 8.72
N PRO A 8 19.52 -16.17 7.79
CA PRO A 8 19.97 -16.24 6.39
C PRO A 8 21.49 -16.36 6.23
N ARG A 9 22.26 -15.79 7.14
CA ARG A 9 23.74 -15.87 7.16
C ARG A 9 24.28 -17.29 7.29
N ALA A 10 23.46 -18.25 7.73
CA ALA A 10 23.86 -19.66 7.81
C ALA A 10 24.20 -20.27 6.44
N TYR A 11 23.66 -19.71 5.34
CA TYR A 11 24.01 -20.10 3.97
C TYR A 11 25.39 -19.62 3.51
N LEU A 12 26.04 -18.72 4.28
CA LEU A 12 27.41 -18.24 4.03
C LEU A 12 28.45 -18.99 4.86
N ASP A 13 28.03 -19.82 5.81
CA ASP A 13 28.91 -20.63 6.66
C ASP A 13 29.27 -21.95 5.96
N VAL A 14 30.26 -21.86 5.05
CA VAL A 14 30.74 -22.98 4.24
C VAL A 14 31.20 -24.13 5.13
N ASP A 15 31.91 -23.86 6.24
CA ASP A 15 32.45 -24.90 7.13
C ASP A 15 31.31 -25.68 7.82
N SER A 16 30.27 -25.01 8.28
CA SER A 16 29.09 -25.66 8.86
C SER A 16 28.33 -26.51 7.83
N ILE A 17 28.19 -26.01 6.58
CA ILE A 17 27.58 -26.75 5.47
C ILE A 17 28.33 -28.04 5.21
N ILE A 18 29.68 -27.97 5.06
CA ILE A 18 30.54 -29.14 4.82
C ILE A 18 30.47 -30.15 5.98
N ALA A 19 30.51 -29.67 7.24
CA ALA A 19 30.44 -30.56 8.39
C ALA A 19 29.12 -31.35 8.43
N LYS A 20 27.99 -30.68 8.16
CA LYS A 20 26.68 -31.34 8.07
C LYS A 20 26.57 -32.28 6.88
N ALA A 21 27.16 -31.93 5.74
CA ALA A 21 27.16 -32.78 4.55
C ALA A 21 27.95 -34.08 4.80
N LYS A 22 29.14 -34.00 5.41
CA LYS A 22 29.95 -35.18 5.82
C LYS A 22 29.16 -36.08 6.79
N GLN A 23 28.55 -35.50 7.80
CA GLN A 23 27.78 -36.26 8.79
C GLN A 23 26.62 -37.06 8.18
N ARG A 24 26.13 -36.64 6.98
CA ARG A 24 25.03 -37.29 6.25
C ARG A 24 25.50 -38.16 5.07
N GLY A 25 26.79 -38.30 4.85
CA GLY A 25 27.34 -39.08 3.74
C GLY A 25 26.99 -38.48 2.36
N VAL A 26 26.90 -37.14 2.29
CA VAL A 26 26.66 -36.43 1.02
C VAL A 26 27.88 -36.55 0.10
N VAL A 27 27.66 -36.94 -1.16
CA VAL A 27 28.71 -37.12 -2.14
C VAL A 27 28.92 -35.92 -3.06
N GLY A 28 27.94 -35.05 -3.20
CA GLY A 28 28.03 -33.82 -3.99
C GLY A 28 27.20 -32.69 -3.44
N ILE A 29 27.63 -31.44 -3.61
CA ILE A 29 26.93 -30.23 -3.20
C ILE A 29 26.73 -29.31 -4.39
N HIS A 30 25.47 -28.97 -4.70
CA HIS A 30 25.14 -27.93 -5.68
C HIS A 30 24.89 -26.60 -4.94
N PRO A 31 25.66 -25.53 -5.26
CA PRO A 31 25.59 -24.27 -4.48
C PRO A 31 24.39 -23.38 -4.83
N GLY A 32 23.59 -23.73 -5.86
CA GLY A 32 22.57 -22.85 -6.41
C GLY A 32 23.16 -21.66 -7.18
N TRP A 33 22.49 -20.51 -7.11
CA TRP A 33 22.89 -19.28 -7.80
C TRP A 33 23.12 -18.06 -6.88
N GLY A 34 23.01 -18.24 -5.57
CA GLY A 34 23.14 -17.16 -4.59
C GLY A 34 24.09 -17.53 -3.44
N PHE A 35 24.14 -16.68 -2.41
CA PHE A 35 24.93 -16.87 -1.20
C PHE A 35 26.39 -17.21 -1.50
N ALA A 36 26.84 -18.42 -1.15
CA ALA A 36 28.22 -18.88 -1.31
C ALA A 36 28.53 -19.51 -2.69
N SER A 37 27.65 -19.39 -3.70
CA SER A 37 27.83 -20.03 -5.02
C SER A 37 29.06 -19.54 -5.78
N GLU A 38 29.59 -18.37 -5.48
CA GLU A 38 30.81 -17.77 -6.06
C GLU A 38 31.94 -17.60 -5.02
N ASP A 39 31.80 -18.21 -3.84
CA ASP A 39 32.85 -18.22 -2.82
C ASP A 39 33.93 -19.29 -3.17
N THR A 40 35.11 -18.85 -3.54
CA THR A 40 36.22 -19.71 -3.93
C THR A 40 36.67 -20.70 -2.86
N ARG A 41 36.32 -20.42 -1.57
CA ARG A 41 36.59 -21.35 -0.46
C ARG A 41 35.70 -22.60 -0.53
N PHE A 42 34.49 -22.49 -1.11
CA PHE A 42 33.52 -23.58 -1.11
C PHE A 42 34.01 -24.80 -1.90
N PRO A 43 34.40 -24.69 -3.20
CA PRO A 43 34.98 -25.82 -3.92
C PRO A 43 36.25 -26.36 -3.24
N GLN A 44 37.10 -25.49 -2.68
CA GLN A 44 38.28 -25.90 -1.94
C GLN A 44 37.96 -26.79 -0.73
N ARG A 45 37.00 -26.35 0.10
CA ARG A 45 36.56 -27.08 1.31
C ARG A 45 35.83 -28.38 0.95
N CYS A 46 35.04 -28.40 -0.16
CA CYS A 46 34.45 -29.63 -0.68
C CYS A 46 35.54 -30.65 -1.06
N LYS A 47 36.59 -30.25 -1.80
CA LYS A 47 37.71 -31.09 -2.19
C LYS A 47 38.45 -31.69 -0.99
N GLU A 48 38.76 -30.89 0.02
CA GLU A 48 39.38 -31.33 1.29
C GLU A 48 38.48 -32.32 2.06
N ALA A 49 37.18 -32.22 1.90
CA ALA A 49 36.20 -33.07 2.55
C ALA A 49 35.88 -34.37 1.78
N GLY A 50 36.40 -34.53 0.55
CA GLY A 50 36.07 -35.65 -0.34
C GLY A 50 34.66 -35.57 -0.90
N ILE A 51 34.09 -34.38 -1.03
CA ILE A 51 32.76 -34.12 -1.56
C ILE A 51 32.88 -33.40 -2.92
N THR A 52 32.15 -33.83 -3.94
CA THR A 52 32.14 -33.18 -5.24
C THR A 52 31.41 -31.84 -5.16
N PHE A 53 32.08 -30.74 -5.48
CA PHE A 53 31.43 -29.44 -5.69
C PHE A 53 30.86 -29.41 -7.13
N ILE A 54 29.52 -29.21 -7.23
CA ILE A 54 28.85 -29.16 -8.54
C ILE A 54 28.93 -27.71 -9.05
N GLY A 55 30.06 -27.38 -9.64
CA GLY A 55 30.44 -26.03 -10.05
C GLY A 55 31.89 -26.01 -10.59
N ALA A 56 32.41 -24.79 -10.77
CA ALA A 56 33.80 -24.60 -11.24
C ALA A 56 34.84 -24.82 -10.11
N THR A 57 36.11 -24.96 -10.49
CA THR A 57 37.22 -24.97 -9.50
C THR A 57 37.43 -23.59 -8.87
N ALA A 58 38.06 -23.57 -7.70
CA ALA A 58 38.38 -22.30 -7.01
C ALA A 58 39.30 -21.40 -7.89
N GLU A 59 40.22 -21.99 -8.62
CA GLU A 59 41.14 -21.28 -9.51
C GLU A 59 40.40 -20.63 -10.68
N ALA A 60 39.50 -21.36 -11.34
CA ALA A 60 38.70 -20.85 -12.47
C ALA A 60 37.71 -19.80 -12.03
N MET A 61 37.07 -19.98 -10.85
CA MET A 61 36.22 -18.96 -10.21
C MET A 61 36.99 -17.67 -9.94
N ASN A 62 38.19 -17.77 -9.40
CA ASN A 62 38.99 -16.59 -9.08
C ASN A 62 39.42 -15.83 -10.36
N LEU A 63 39.79 -16.54 -11.43
CA LEU A 63 40.21 -15.92 -12.68
C LEU A 63 39.05 -15.25 -13.45
N LEU A 64 37.88 -15.87 -13.51
CA LEU A 64 36.78 -15.40 -14.31
C LEU A 64 35.74 -14.63 -13.49
N GLY A 65 35.53 -14.98 -12.20
CA GLY A 65 34.60 -14.27 -11.31
C GLY A 65 35.13 -12.93 -10.78
N ASN A 66 36.46 -12.77 -10.72
CA ASN A 66 37.07 -11.48 -10.37
C ASN A 66 37.08 -10.54 -11.58
N LYS A 67 36.40 -9.40 -11.49
CA LYS A 67 36.21 -8.45 -12.62
C LYS A 67 37.53 -7.95 -13.21
N VAL A 68 38.54 -7.67 -12.39
CA VAL A 68 39.86 -7.20 -12.85
C VAL A 68 40.61 -8.32 -13.58
N GLN A 69 40.61 -9.54 -13.04
CA GLN A 69 41.25 -10.67 -13.67
C GLN A 69 40.55 -11.12 -14.96
N ALA A 70 39.21 -11.20 -14.95
CA ALA A 70 38.41 -11.52 -16.13
C ALA A 70 38.67 -10.53 -17.28
N ARG A 71 38.73 -9.22 -16.95
CA ARG A 71 39.09 -8.17 -17.90
C ARG A 71 40.48 -8.33 -18.48
N ALA A 72 41.46 -8.64 -17.65
CA ALA A 72 42.85 -8.91 -18.09
C ALA A 72 42.91 -10.13 -19.02
N VAL A 73 42.22 -11.21 -18.69
CA VAL A 73 42.12 -12.43 -19.56
C VAL A 73 41.46 -12.05 -20.89
N ALA A 74 40.34 -11.33 -20.87
CA ALA A 74 39.65 -10.91 -22.08
C ALA A 74 40.52 -10.04 -22.99
N THR A 75 41.22 -9.04 -22.44
CA THR A 75 42.12 -8.15 -23.17
C THR A 75 43.25 -8.94 -23.84
N LYS A 76 43.84 -9.89 -23.11
CA LYS A 76 44.91 -10.78 -23.66
C LYS A 76 44.40 -11.64 -24.81
N LEU A 77 43.13 -12.04 -24.78
CA LEU A 77 42.45 -12.77 -25.83
C LEU A 77 41.94 -11.89 -26.98
N GLY A 78 42.12 -10.57 -26.93
CA GLY A 78 41.58 -9.62 -27.91
C GLY A 78 40.05 -9.55 -27.92
N ILE A 79 39.41 -9.81 -26.76
CA ILE A 79 37.96 -9.63 -26.57
C ILE A 79 37.70 -8.21 -26.09
N PRO A 80 36.80 -7.45 -26.73
CA PRO A 80 36.54 -6.09 -26.36
C PRO A 80 36.01 -5.99 -24.92
N VAL A 81 36.55 -5.07 -24.15
CA VAL A 81 36.08 -4.72 -22.79
C VAL A 81 35.68 -3.25 -22.76
N VAL A 82 34.74 -2.88 -21.88
CA VAL A 82 34.32 -1.47 -21.75
C VAL A 82 35.57 -0.60 -21.51
N PRO A 83 35.81 0.48 -22.29
CA PRO A 83 36.95 1.35 -22.06
C PRO A 83 36.96 1.89 -20.62
N GLY A 84 38.08 1.82 -19.93
CA GLY A 84 38.18 2.22 -18.53
C GLY A 84 39.61 2.15 -17.98
N SER A 85 39.70 2.14 -16.64
CA SER A 85 40.98 1.98 -15.93
C SER A 85 41.42 0.49 -15.86
N ASP A 86 42.72 0.28 -15.81
CA ASP A 86 43.29 -1.06 -15.63
C ASP A 86 43.27 -1.57 -14.17
N GLY A 87 42.71 -0.76 -13.27
CA GLY A 87 42.59 -1.06 -11.84
C GLY A 87 42.01 0.13 -11.09
N ALA A 88 42.17 0.10 -9.78
CA ALA A 88 41.68 1.18 -8.90
C ALA A 88 42.37 2.50 -9.21
N VAL A 89 41.63 3.58 -9.14
CA VAL A 89 42.10 4.94 -9.47
C VAL A 89 41.89 5.90 -8.28
N ASP A 90 42.67 6.98 -8.31
CA ASP A 90 42.43 8.20 -7.52
C ASP A 90 41.72 9.27 -8.36
N ILE A 91 41.31 10.37 -7.74
CA ILE A 91 40.60 11.46 -8.42
C ILE A 91 41.44 12.07 -9.56
N PRO A 92 42.76 12.37 -9.41
CA PRO A 92 43.60 12.86 -10.51
C PRO A 92 43.65 11.90 -11.71
N THR A 93 43.72 10.59 -11.46
CA THR A 93 43.71 9.59 -12.52
C THR A 93 42.36 9.48 -13.19
N ALA A 94 41.26 9.57 -12.40
CA ALA A 94 39.91 9.61 -12.95
C ALA A 94 39.70 10.82 -13.86
N ARG A 95 40.20 12.02 -13.52
CA ARG A 95 40.15 13.20 -14.40
C ARG A 95 40.90 12.99 -15.73
N LYS A 96 42.09 12.39 -15.69
CA LYS A 96 42.85 12.05 -16.92
C LYS A 96 42.06 11.10 -17.81
N LEU A 97 41.40 10.12 -17.23
CA LEU A 97 40.54 9.18 -17.95
C LEU A 97 39.31 9.85 -18.54
N ILE A 98 38.68 10.77 -17.83
CA ILE A 98 37.59 11.60 -18.36
C ILE A 98 38.04 12.38 -19.58
N ALA A 99 39.20 13.05 -19.49
CA ALA A 99 39.74 13.81 -20.62
C ALA A 99 40.02 12.93 -21.84
N LYS A 100 40.41 11.64 -21.65
CA LYS A 100 40.68 10.70 -22.73
C LYS A 100 39.43 10.04 -23.33
N MET A 101 38.45 9.66 -22.48
CA MET A 101 37.29 8.87 -22.89
C MET A 101 36.02 9.74 -23.09
N GLY A 102 36.02 10.97 -22.58
CA GLY A 102 34.86 11.85 -22.52
C GLY A 102 33.82 11.39 -21.47
N LEU A 103 32.89 12.27 -21.13
CA LEU A 103 31.73 11.99 -20.30
C LEU A 103 30.57 11.38 -21.15
N PRO A 104 29.60 10.66 -20.55
CA PRO A 104 29.57 10.25 -19.14
C PRO A 104 30.51 9.07 -18.85
N ILE A 105 30.88 8.91 -17.56
CA ILE A 105 31.65 7.79 -17.06
C ILE A 105 30.93 7.13 -15.85
N MET A 106 31.36 5.92 -15.50
CA MET A 106 30.93 5.21 -14.29
C MET A 106 32.08 5.04 -13.31
N LEU A 107 31.85 5.34 -12.04
CA LEU A 107 32.66 4.89 -10.91
C LEU A 107 32.08 3.58 -10.38
N LYS A 108 32.90 2.56 -10.22
CA LYS A 108 32.51 1.22 -9.73
C LYS A 108 33.42 0.78 -8.59
N ALA A 109 32.84 0.15 -7.55
CA ALA A 109 33.60 -0.48 -6.49
C ALA A 109 34.31 -1.76 -7.00
N GLU A 110 35.57 -1.95 -6.66
CA GLU A 110 36.35 -3.14 -7.06
C GLU A 110 35.76 -4.46 -6.55
N GLY A 111 35.20 -4.45 -5.33
CA GLY A 111 34.50 -5.60 -4.73
C GLY A 111 33.00 -5.63 -5.01
N GLY A 112 32.45 -4.70 -5.81
CA GLY A 112 31.04 -4.55 -6.04
C GLY A 112 30.44 -5.61 -6.97
N GLY A 113 29.22 -6.09 -6.63
CA GLY A 113 28.43 -7.01 -7.44
C GLY A 113 26.95 -6.65 -7.41
N GLY A 114 26.16 -7.19 -8.36
CA GLY A 114 24.69 -7.01 -8.38
C GLY A 114 24.21 -5.56 -8.51
N GLY A 115 24.95 -4.68 -9.21
CA GLY A 115 24.56 -3.27 -9.43
C GLY A 115 24.82 -2.33 -8.26
N ARG A 116 25.34 -2.79 -7.11
CA ARG A 116 25.63 -1.96 -5.94
C ARG A 116 27.01 -1.29 -6.04
N GLY A 117 27.10 -0.03 -5.59
CA GLY A 117 28.37 0.73 -5.61
C GLY A 117 28.75 1.26 -7.01
N ILE A 118 27.77 1.57 -7.85
CA ILE A 118 27.94 2.13 -9.20
C ILE A 118 27.38 3.56 -9.20
N PHE A 119 28.19 4.52 -9.66
CA PHE A 119 27.80 5.94 -9.76
C PHE A 119 28.11 6.47 -11.17
N ALA A 120 27.09 6.93 -11.86
CA ALA A 120 27.24 7.60 -13.14
C ALA A 120 27.63 9.07 -12.92
N ILE A 121 28.58 9.57 -13.72
CA ILE A 121 29.04 10.96 -13.70
C ILE A 121 28.81 11.55 -15.09
N HIS A 122 27.94 12.53 -15.15
CA HIS A 122 27.60 13.25 -16.37
C HIS A 122 28.32 14.60 -16.51
N ASN A 123 28.78 15.15 -15.39
CA ASN A 123 29.51 16.43 -15.34
C ASN A 123 30.78 16.26 -14.49
N GLU A 124 31.91 16.77 -14.94
CA GLU A 124 33.19 16.68 -14.24
C GLU A 124 33.15 17.34 -12.84
N ALA A 125 32.33 18.37 -12.63
CA ALA A 125 32.14 19.02 -11.33
C ALA A 125 31.58 18.07 -10.25
N GLU A 126 30.91 17.00 -10.63
CA GLU A 126 30.32 15.99 -9.72
C GLU A 126 31.34 14.94 -9.26
N LEU A 127 32.51 14.88 -9.90
CA LEU A 127 33.47 13.78 -9.72
C LEU A 127 33.92 13.60 -8.26
N GLU A 128 34.30 14.67 -7.58
CA GLU A 128 34.87 14.58 -6.22
C GLU A 128 33.83 14.10 -5.20
N ASP A 129 32.63 14.68 -5.26
CA ASP A 129 31.52 14.30 -4.37
C ASP A 129 31.05 12.87 -4.63
N ALA A 130 30.90 12.48 -5.90
CA ALA A 130 30.55 11.13 -6.30
C ALA A 130 31.63 10.11 -5.90
N PHE A 131 32.90 10.47 -6.05
CA PHE A 131 34.03 9.62 -5.65
C PHE A 131 34.04 9.35 -4.15
N PHE A 132 33.84 10.40 -3.34
CA PHE A 132 33.74 10.26 -1.88
C PHE A 132 32.57 9.37 -1.47
N LYS A 133 31.38 9.62 -2.01
CA LYS A 133 30.18 8.82 -1.75
C LYS A 133 30.37 7.34 -2.16
N ALA A 134 30.89 7.12 -3.35
CA ALA A 134 31.15 5.76 -3.87
C ALA A 134 32.17 5.00 -3.02
N SER A 135 33.27 5.66 -2.63
CA SER A 135 34.32 5.07 -1.79
C SER A 135 33.80 4.71 -0.39
N THR A 136 33.03 5.63 0.24
CA THR A 136 32.41 5.39 1.54
C THR A 136 31.43 4.20 1.50
N MET A 137 30.59 4.16 0.47
CA MET A 137 29.65 3.06 0.27
C MET A 137 30.38 1.72 0.01
N ALA A 138 31.44 1.74 -0.80
CA ALA A 138 32.25 0.56 -1.09
C ALA A 138 32.92 0.00 0.18
N GLN A 139 33.46 0.87 1.02
CA GLN A 139 34.01 0.49 2.32
C GLN A 139 32.96 -0.15 3.23
N ALA A 140 31.77 0.47 3.33
CA ALA A 140 30.69 0.00 4.19
C ALA A 140 30.10 -1.36 3.72
N SER A 141 29.94 -1.53 2.40
CA SER A 141 29.27 -2.70 1.82
C SER A 141 30.20 -3.88 1.55
N PHE A 142 31.47 -3.62 1.20
CA PHE A 142 32.40 -4.64 0.70
C PHE A 142 33.72 -4.69 1.49
N GLY A 143 33.93 -3.78 2.46
CA GLY A 143 35.17 -3.69 3.23
C GLY A 143 36.38 -3.18 2.43
N ASN A 144 36.18 -2.69 1.19
CA ASN A 144 37.22 -2.22 0.27
C ASN A 144 36.77 -0.91 -0.40
N PRO A 145 37.44 0.26 -0.14
CA PRO A 145 37.05 1.54 -0.67
C PRO A 145 37.53 1.82 -2.10
N ARG A 146 38.22 0.87 -2.73
CA ARG A 146 38.86 1.03 -4.03
C ARG A 146 37.85 1.12 -5.15
N LEU A 147 38.00 2.12 -6.01
CA LEU A 147 37.11 2.40 -7.15
C LEU A 147 37.89 2.33 -8.46
N PHE A 148 37.23 1.89 -9.53
CA PHE A 148 37.72 1.99 -10.89
C PHE A 148 36.73 2.77 -11.77
N VAL A 149 37.21 3.27 -12.90
CA VAL A 149 36.45 4.07 -13.87
C VAL A 149 36.19 3.27 -15.14
N GLU A 150 34.96 3.33 -15.64
CA GLU A 150 34.61 2.85 -16.98
C GLU A 150 33.82 3.89 -17.76
N LYS A 151 33.87 3.81 -19.09
CA LYS A 151 32.97 4.61 -19.96
C LYS A 151 31.51 4.19 -19.68
N PHE A 152 30.64 5.16 -19.49
CA PHE A 152 29.21 4.91 -19.43
C PHE A 152 28.66 4.78 -20.84
N LEU A 153 28.22 3.58 -21.22
CA LEU A 153 27.63 3.29 -22.50
C LEU A 153 26.11 3.51 -22.40
N THR A 154 25.55 4.36 -23.25
CA THR A 154 24.11 4.64 -23.36
C THR A 154 23.47 3.81 -24.48
N ASP A 155 22.17 3.60 -24.40
CA ASP A 155 21.35 2.90 -25.42
C ASP A 155 21.81 1.47 -25.75
N VAL A 156 22.52 0.84 -24.84
CA VAL A 156 23.07 -0.52 -25.01
C VAL A 156 22.04 -1.59 -24.68
N ARG A 157 22.30 -2.77 -25.23
CA ARG A 157 21.63 -4.01 -24.83
C ARG A 157 22.51 -4.83 -23.90
N HIS A 158 21.86 -5.49 -22.95
CA HIS A 158 22.51 -6.47 -22.10
C HIS A 158 22.27 -7.87 -22.69
N ILE A 159 23.30 -8.39 -23.33
CA ILE A 159 23.29 -9.70 -24.00
C ILE A 159 24.25 -10.65 -23.30
N GLU A 160 23.83 -11.86 -23.09
CA GLU A 160 24.64 -12.85 -22.39
C GLU A 160 24.65 -14.19 -23.08
N ILE A 161 25.77 -14.92 -22.94
CA ILE A 161 25.99 -16.25 -23.54
C ILE A 161 26.16 -17.29 -22.43
N GLN A 162 25.21 -18.23 -22.35
CA GLN A 162 25.34 -19.42 -21.53
C GLN A 162 26.36 -20.36 -22.17
N VAL A 163 27.30 -20.85 -21.37
CA VAL A 163 28.24 -21.92 -21.78
C VAL A 163 28.20 -23.06 -20.78
N ILE A 164 28.49 -24.25 -21.25
CA ILE A 164 28.81 -25.40 -20.42
C ILE A 164 30.09 -26.06 -20.95
N ALA A 165 30.96 -26.50 -20.04
CA ALA A 165 32.20 -27.16 -20.38
C ALA A 165 32.43 -28.38 -19.48
N ASP A 166 33.11 -29.41 -20.01
CA ASP A 166 33.51 -30.59 -19.28
C ASP A 166 35.03 -30.57 -18.91
N MET A 167 35.46 -31.58 -18.19
CA MET A 167 36.86 -31.72 -17.76
C MET A 167 37.79 -32.15 -18.92
N TYR A 168 37.24 -32.50 -20.08
CA TYR A 168 37.98 -33.00 -21.26
C TYR A 168 38.23 -31.90 -22.29
N GLY A 169 37.75 -30.68 -22.03
CA GLY A 169 37.96 -29.52 -22.92
C GLY A 169 36.84 -29.30 -23.94
N ASN A 170 35.76 -30.10 -23.89
CA ASN A 170 34.60 -29.85 -24.70
C ASN A 170 33.84 -28.63 -24.12
N VAL A 171 33.42 -27.72 -25.02
CA VAL A 171 32.69 -26.48 -24.64
C VAL A 171 31.53 -26.31 -25.60
N PHE A 172 30.33 -26.18 -25.07
CA PHE A 172 29.15 -25.79 -25.84
C PHE A 172 28.69 -24.39 -25.42
N ALA A 173 28.46 -23.50 -26.39
CA ALA A 173 27.91 -22.16 -26.19
C ALA A 173 26.51 -22.09 -26.79
N PHE A 174 25.55 -21.77 -25.98
CA PHE A 174 24.13 -21.64 -26.35
C PHE A 174 23.89 -20.29 -27.06
N ASP A 175 22.72 -20.15 -27.69
CA ASP A 175 22.27 -18.86 -28.21
C ASP A 175 22.08 -17.84 -27.05
N GLU A 176 22.15 -16.58 -27.42
CA GLU A 176 22.12 -15.47 -26.47
C GLU A 176 20.79 -15.40 -25.69
N ARG A 177 20.90 -14.84 -24.49
CA ARG A 177 19.78 -14.25 -23.77
C ARG A 177 19.88 -12.73 -23.80
N ASP A 178 18.77 -12.06 -24.11
CA ASP A 178 18.64 -10.61 -24.07
C ASP A 178 17.99 -10.23 -22.73
N CYS A 179 18.78 -9.61 -21.88
CA CYS A 179 18.42 -9.21 -20.51
C CYS A 179 18.29 -7.68 -20.38
N SER A 180 17.97 -6.98 -21.48
CA SER A 180 17.97 -5.52 -21.53
C SER A 180 16.85 -4.88 -20.71
N VAL A 181 15.73 -5.59 -20.48
CA VAL A 181 14.66 -5.05 -19.63
C VAL A 181 15.02 -5.24 -18.16
N GLN A 182 15.58 -4.18 -17.58
CA GLN A 182 16.11 -4.16 -16.22
C GLN A 182 15.83 -2.86 -15.52
N ARG A 183 15.92 -2.88 -14.19
CA ARG A 183 15.79 -1.70 -13.34
C ARG A 183 16.91 -1.70 -12.31
N ASN A 184 17.62 -0.56 -12.19
CA ASN A 184 18.79 -0.45 -11.30
C ASN A 184 19.78 -1.60 -11.49
N HIS A 185 20.01 -2.01 -12.74
CA HIS A 185 20.86 -3.14 -13.15
C HIS A 185 20.38 -4.53 -12.68
N GLN A 186 19.12 -4.65 -12.23
CA GLN A 186 18.49 -5.93 -11.95
C GLN A 186 17.59 -6.33 -13.12
N LYS A 187 17.84 -7.53 -13.66
CA LYS A 187 17.09 -8.10 -14.77
C LYS A 187 15.67 -8.38 -14.33
N LEU A 188 14.68 -8.00 -15.14
CA LEU A 188 13.24 -8.24 -14.90
C LEU A 188 12.63 -9.15 -15.95
N ILE A 189 13.10 -9.04 -17.20
CA ILE A 189 12.66 -9.87 -18.32
C ILE A 189 13.89 -10.35 -19.07
N GLU A 190 13.94 -11.64 -19.36
CA GLU A 190 14.98 -12.29 -20.16
C GLU A 190 14.36 -13.00 -21.35
N ILE A 191 15.00 -12.90 -22.53
CA ILE A 191 14.46 -13.37 -23.80
C ILE A 191 15.51 -14.13 -24.59
N THR A 192 15.16 -15.26 -25.21
CA THR A 192 16.02 -16.01 -26.11
C THR A 192 15.24 -16.60 -27.31
N PRO A 193 15.69 -16.44 -28.56
CA PRO A 193 16.75 -15.52 -28.99
C PRO A 193 16.28 -14.07 -28.87
N SER A 194 17.22 -13.13 -28.90
CA SER A 194 16.88 -11.70 -28.88
C SER A 194 15.96 -11.34 -30.07
N PRO A 195 14.85 -10.64 -29.85
CA PRO A 195 13.97 -10.17 -30.93
C PRO A 195 14.52 -8.94 -31.65
N TRP A 196 15.71 -8.50 -31.30
CA TRP A 196 16.36 -7.34 -31.89
C TRP A 196 16.86 -7.65 -33.30
N SER A 197 16.51 -6.83 -34.27
CA SER A 197 16.94 -6.97 -35.65
C SER A 197 18.46 -6.82 -35.86
N GLY A 198 19.16 -6.14 -34.94
CA GLY A 198 20.62 -6.01 -34.92
C GLY A 198 21.34 -7.26 -34.39
N MET A 199 20.65 -8.22 -33.80
CA MET A 199 21.22 -9.53 -33.42
C MET A 199 21.34 -10.42 -34.67
N THR A 200 22.34 -10.11 -35.50
CA THR A 200 22.63 -10.89 -36.71
C THR A 200 23.23 -12.25 -36.36
N HIS A 201 23.25 -13.18 -37.31
CA HIS A 201 23.92 -14.47 -37.15
C HIS A 201 25.41 -14.27 -36.81
N ASP A 202 26.09 -13.37 -37.50
CA ASP A 202 27.51 -13.11 -37.32
C ASP A 202 27.82 -12.54 -35.92
N LEU A 203 26.98 -11.65 -35.42
CA LEU A 203 27.13 -11.12 -34.06
C LEU A 203 26.91 -12.22 -33.01
N ARG A 204 25.90 -13.06 -33.19
CA ARG A 204 25.66 -14.22 -32.31
C ARG A 204 26.85 -15.16 -32.26
N GLU A 205 27.37 -15.57 -33.40
CA GLU A 205 28.52 -16.47 -33.45
C GLU A 205 29.79 -15.81 -32.90
N ARG A 206 29.99 -14.52 -33.13
CA ARG A 206 31.10 -13.76 -32.53
C ARG A 206 31.02 -13.78 -30.99
N LEU A 207 29.85 -13.55 -30.42
CA LEU A 207 29.64 -13.59 -28.96
C LEU A 207 29.86 -15.01 -28.41
N LYS A 208 29.32 -16.03 -29.05
CA LYS A 208 29.54 -17.44 -28.67
C LYS A 208 31.03 -17.81 -28.71
N GLU A 209 31.76 -17.38 -29.73
CA GLU A 209 33.19 -17.63 -29.85
C GLU A 209 34.01 -16.89 -28.77
N TYR A 210 33.65 -15.66 -28.42
CA TYR A 210 34.27 -14.97 -27.28
C TYR A 210 34.05 -15.74 -25.99
N ALA A 211 32.83 -16.21 -25.72
CA ALA A 211 32.54 -17.01 -24.56
C ALA A 211 33.33 -18.34 -24.52
N ARG A 212 33.39 -19.08 -25.63
CA ARG A 212 34.20 -20.32 -25.75
C ARG A 212 35.70 -20.07 -25.46
N ARG A 213 36.27 -19.01 -26.02
CA ARG A 213 37.67 -18.64 -25.81
C ARG A 213 38.00 -18.29 -24.38
N LEU A 214 37.10 -17.57 -23.69
CA LEU A 214 37.25 -17.21 -22.27
C LEU A 214 37.31 -18.45 -21.39
N VAL A 215 36.35 -19.36 -21.51
CA VAL A 215 36.27 -20.55 -20.66
C VAL A 215 37.42 -21.55 -20.95
N ARG A 216 37.82 -21.74 -22.24
CA ARG A 216 38.94 -22.58 -22.62
C ARG A 216 40.28 -22.06 -22.09
N ALA A 217 40.48 -20.73 -22.09
CA ALA A 217 41.74 -20.12 -21.66
C ALA A 217 42.10 -20.38 -20.19
N VAL A 218 41.12 -20.70 -19.35
CA VAL A 218 41.31 -20.96 -17.92
C VAL A 218 41.01 -22.41 -17.53
N GLY A 219 40.79 -23.29 -18.51
CA GLY A 219 40.45 -24.71 -18.25
C GLY A 219 39.16 -24.86 -17.45
N TYR A 220 38.15 -23.99 -17.72
CA TYR A 220 36.87 -23.99 -17.02
C TYR A 220 36.07 -25.26 -17.31
N HIS A 221 35.46 -25.81 -16.30
CA HIS A 221 34.41 -26.81 -16.44
C HIS A 221 33.18 -26.43 -15.59
N SER A 222 32.01 -26.89 -15.95
CA SER A 222 30.69 -26.55 -15.41
C SER A 222 29.99 -25.47 -16.22
N LEU A 223 28.87 -24.94 -15.70
CA LEU A 223 28.10 -23.86 -16.30
C LEU A 223 28.75 -22.49 -15.98
N ALA A 224 28.78 -21.61 -16.98
CA ALA A 224 29.07 -20.19 -16.81
C ALA A 224 28.22 -19.34 -17.74
N THR A 225 28.07 -18.06 -17.39
CA THR A 225 27.45 -17.08 -18.25
C THR A 225 28.39 -15.91 -18.49
N VAL A 226 28.60 -15.56 -19.77
CA VAL A 226 29.43 -14.43 -20.19
C VAL A 226 28.55 -13.29 -20.62
N GLU A 227 28.60 -12.16 -19.90
CA GLU A 227 27.73 -11.00 -20.09
C GLU A 227 28.39 -9.88 -20.88
N PHE A 228 27.68 -9.33 -21.86
CA PHE A 228 28.15 -8.26 -22.73
C PHE A 228 27.16 -7.08 -22.74
N LEU A 229 27.67 -5.86 -22.88
CA LEU A 229 26.92 -4.73 -23.40
C LEU A 229 27.15 -4.61 -24.89
N VAL A 230 26.06 -4.57 -25.66
CA VAL A 230 26.12 -4.47 -27.11
C VAL A 230 25.54 -3.12 -27.53
N THR A 231 26.31 -2.32 -28.28
CA THR A 231 25.88 -1.02 -28.79
C THR A 231 24.86 -1.15 -29.92
N PRO A 232 24.16 -0.08 -30.28
CA PRO A 232 23.24 -0.08 -31.43
C PRO A 232 23.92 -0.48 -32.77
N GLU A 233 25.23 -0.25 -32.88
CA GLU A 233 26.05 -0.59 -34.05
C GLU A 233 26.46 -2.07 -34.05
N GLY A 234 26.15 -2.82 -32.99
CA GLY A 234 26.50 -4.24 -32.87
C GLY A 234 27.92 -4.51 -32.31
N GLU A 235 28.54 -3.53 -31.63
CA GLU A 235 29.81 -3.73 -30.97
C GLU A 235 29.65 -4.25 -29.55
N PRO A 236 30.12 -5.46 -29.24
CA PRO A 236 30.02 -6.06 -27.91
C PRO A 236 31.20 -5.69 -27.02
N TYR A 237 30.91 -5.44 -25.75
CA TYR A 237 31.89 -5.21 -24.69
C TYR A 237 31.62 -6.15 -23.52
N LEU A 238 32.60 -6.96 -23.14
CA LEU A 238 32.51 -7.83 -21.96
C LEU A 238 32.37 -7.00 -20.70
N ILE A 239 31.44 -7.38 -19.84
CA ILE A 239 31.21 -6.73 -18.51
C ILE A 239 31.53 -7.65 -17.34
N GLU A 240 31.04 -8.89 -17.36
CA GLU A 240 31.35 -9.87 -16.29
C GLU A 240 31.12 -11.32 -16.76
N ILE A 241 31.62 -12.24 -15.93
CA ILE A 241 31.42 -13.68 -16.13
C ILE A 241 30.90 -14.24 -14.81
N ASN A 242 29.73 -14.86 -14.86
CA ASN A 242 29.15 -15.55 -13.71
C ASN A 242 29.57 -17.04 -13.76
N THR A 243 30.34 -17.49 -12.77
CA THR A 243 30.92 -18.84 -12.72
C THR A 243 29.98 -19.84 -12.03
N ARG A 244 28.68 -19.73 -12.28
CA ARG A 244 27.60 -20.50 -11.67
C ARG A 244 26.41 -20.62 -12.59
N LEU A 245 25.40 -21.39 -12.15
CA LEU A 245 24.08 -21.37 -12.76
C LEU A 245 23.45 -19.97 -12.61
N GLN A 246 22.75 -19.49 -13.63
CA GLN A 246 22.01 -18.23 -13.61
C GLN A 246 20.53 -18.47 -13.29
N VAL A 247 19.86 -17.45 -12.72
CA VAL A 247 18.42 -17.46 -12.44
C VAL A 247 17.60 -17.71 -13.72
N GLU A 248 18.04 -17.11 -14.83
CA GLU A 248 17.41 -17.16 -16.15
C GLU A 248 17.80 -18.36 -17.03
N HIS A 249 18.46 -19.38 -16.47
CA HIS A 249 18.84 -20.59 -17.22
C HIS A 249 17.65 -21.30 -17.87
N GLY A 250 16.47 -21.24 -17.25
CA GLY A 250 15.25 -21.92 -17.69
C GLY A 250 14.81 -21.56 -19.11
N ILE A 251 15.09 -20.32 -19.59
CA ILE A 251 14.76 -19.97 -20.99
C ILE A 251 15.68 -20.66 -21.98
N THR A 252 16.95 -20.88 -21.62
CA THR A 252 17.87 -21.67 -22.45
C THR A 252 17.43 -23.14 -22.51
N GLU A 253 17.00 -23.69 -21.37
CA GLU A 253 16.45 -25.05 -21.32
C GLU A 253 15.20 -25.20 -22.19
N CYS A 254 14.24 -24.26 -22.08
CA CYS A 254 13.03 -24.26 -22.90
C CYS A 254 13.37 -24.11 -24.41
N ARG A 255 14.35 -23.27 -24.76
CA ARG A 255 14.74 -23.05 -26.15
C ARG A 255 15.29 -24.33 -26.80
N TYR A 256 16.05 -25.11 -26.07
CA TYR A 256 16.76 -26.28 -26.59
C TYR A 256 16.11 -27.64 -26.24
N GLY A 257 15.14 -27.65 -25.29
CA GLY A 257 14.51 -28.87 -24.81
C GLY A 257 15.44 -29.74 -23.97
N ILE A 258 16.24 -29.13 -23.09
CA ILE A 258 17.28 -29.77 -22.26
C ILE A 258 17.14 -29.45 -20.79
N ASP A 259 17.89 -30.15 -19.93
CA ASP A 259 18.06 -29.83 -18.51
C ASP A 259 19.55 -29.50 -18.26
N LEU A 260 19.84 -28.22 -18.02
CA LEU A 260 21.21 -27.74 -17.77
C LEU A 260 21.73 -28.18 -16.41
N VAL A 261 20.87 -28.34 -15.43
CA VAL A 261 21.25 -28.74 -14.07
C VAL A 261 21.63 -30.22 -14.05
N GLU A 262 20.88 -31.07 -14.77
CA GLU A 262 21.24 -32.48 -14.95
C GLU A 262 22.63 -32.61 -15.60
N GLU A 263 22.89 -31.86 -16.69
CA GLU A 263 24.19 -31.89 -17.39
C GLU A 263 25.30 -31.35 -16.53
N GLN A 264 25.05 -30.27 -15.75
CA GLN A 264 26.03 -29.73 -14.80
C GLN A 264 26.45 -30.77 -13.74
N ILE A 265 25.47 -31.51 -13.22
CA ILE A 265 25.73 -32.59 -12.26
C ILE A 265 26.57 -33.70 -12.92
N ALA A 266 26.15 -34.14 -14.10
CA ALA A 266 26.86 -35.21 -14.83
C ALA A 266 28.33 -34.85 -15.08
N VAL A 267 28.60 -33.63 -15.58
CA VAL A 267 29.97 -33.11 -15.81
C VAL A 267 30.77 -33.03 -14.50
N ALA A 268 30.17 -32.59 -13.40
CA ALA A 268 30.84 -32.52 -12.11
C ALA A 268 31.28 -33.90 -11.57
N PHE A 269 30.56 -34.94 -11.96
CA PHE A 269 30.93 -36.34 -11.65
C PHE A 269 31.78 -37.03 -12.73
N GLY A 270 32.31 -36.24 -13.70
CA GLY A 270 33.30 -36.73 -14.67
C GLY A 270 32.73 -37.27 -15.98
N ALA A 271 31.44 -36.99 -16.28
CA ALA A 271 30.90 -37.33 -17.59
C ALA A 271 31.43 -36.40 -18.69
N GLU A 272 31.58 -36.90 -19.90
CA GLU A 272 31.76 -36.05 -21.06
C GLU A 272 30.45 -35.29 -21.40
N LEU A 273 30.63 -34.05 -21.88
CA LEU A 273 29.52 -33.21 -22.31
C LEU A 273 28.71 -33.89 -23.44
N ARG A 274 27.40 -34.08 -23.24
CA ARG A 274 26.53 -34.72 -24.22
C ARG A 274 26.17 -33.84 -25.40
N TYR A 275 26.28 -32.52 -25.25
CA TYR A 275 25.88 -31.55 -26.28
C TYR A 275 26.95 -31.37 -27.35
N ARG A 276 26.51 -31.44 -28.63
CA ARG A 276 27.31 -31.21 -29.83
C ARG A 276 26.55 -30.27 -30.76
N GLU A 277 27.25 -29.39 -31.49
CA GLU A 277 26.63 -28.41 -32.39
C GLU A 277 25.86 -29.09 -33.55
N GLU A 278 26.26 -30.30 -33.92
CA GLU A 278 25.60 -31.05 -34.99
C GLU A 278 24.26 -31.66 -34.55
N SER A 279 24.11 -31.97 -33.27
CA SER A 279 22.98 -32.72 -32.73
C SER A 279 21.98 -31.89 -31.95
N LEU A 280 22.42 -30.82 -31.29
CA LEU A 280 21.57 -29.98 -30.47
C LEU A 280 21.18 -28.70 -31.22
N ARG A 281 19.89 -28.61 -31.59
CA ARG A 281 19.33 -27.46 -32.34
C ARG A 281 18.29 -26.70 -31.49
N PRO A 282 18.31 -25.34 -31.53
CA PRO A 282 17.27 -24.56 -30.87
C PRO A 282 15.93 -24.68 -31.59
N SER A 283 14.86 -24.86 -30.83
CA SER A 283 13.51 -25.13 -31.37
C SER A 283 12.48 -24.03 -31.06
N TYR A 284 12.70 -23.23 -30.01
CA TYR A 284 11.69 -22.29 -29.54
C TYR A 284 12.27 -20.88 -29.31
N TYR A 285 11.40 -19.86 -29.35
CA TYR A 285 11.58 -18.62 -28.63
C TYR A 285 11.14 -18.85 -27.18
N ALA A 286 11.86 -18.31 -26.23
CA ALA A 286 11.49 -18.38 -24.83
C ALA A 286 11.67 -17.01 -24.15
N MET A 287 10.77 -16.69 -23.24
CA MET A 287 10.81 -15.46 -22.45
C MET A 287 10.49 -15.78 -20.99
N GLN A 288 11.29 -15.25 -20.07
CA GLN A 288 11.07 -15.29 -18.62
C GLN A 288 10.71 -13.92 -18.09
N VAL A 289 9.81 -13.89 -17.12
CA VAL A 289 9.58 -12.72 -16.27
C VAL A 289 9.76 -13.15 -14.80
N ARG A 290 10.41 -12.29 -14.02
CA ARG A 290 10.64 -12.53 -12.58
C ARG A 290 9.45 -12.01 -11.80
N ILE A 291 8.61 -12.91 -11.29
CA ILE A 291 7.49 -12.56 -10.44
C ILE A 291 8.03 -12.24 -9.04
N ASN A 292 8.34 -10.97 -8.84
CA ASN A 292 8.82 -10.46 -7.56
C ASN A 292 7.66 -10.00 -6.69
N CYS A 293 7.76 -10.24 -5.39
CA CYS A 293 6.88 -9.69 -4.37
C CYS A 293 7.31 -8.25 -4.07
N GLU A 294 6.95 -7.33 -4.98
CA GLU A 294 7.32 -5.91 -5.00
C GLU A 294 6.15 -5.08 -5.48
N ASN A 295 6.12 -3.80 -5.10
CA ASN A 295 5.16 -2.83 -5.61
C ASN A 295 5.78 -1.92 -6.68
N PRO A 296 5.59 -2.16 -7.98
CA PRO A 296 6.17 -1.33 -9.04
C PRO A 296 5.69 0.13 -9.01
N GLN A 297 4.46 0.40 -8.54
CA GLN A 297 3.91 1.75 -8.41
C GLN A 297 4.53 2.55 -7.27
N ASP A 298 5.18 1.87 -6.32
CA ASP A 298 5.94 2.45 -5.23
C ASP A 298 7.42 2.10 -5.39
N ASN A 299 7.97 2.45 -6.53
CA ASN A 299 9.40 2.31 -6.84
C ASN A 299 9.95 0.89 -6.62
N PHE A 300 9.14 -0.16 -6.85
CA PHE A 300 9.46 -1.57 -6.62
C PHE A 300 9.86 -1.88 -5.17
N THR A 301 9.23 -1.22 -4.21
CA THR A 301 9.44 -1.51 -2.79
C THR A 301 9.06 -2.97 -2.51
N PRO A 302 9.94 -3.76 -1.85
CA PRO A 302 9.65 -5.14 -1.47
C PRO A 302 8.38 -5.22 -0.61
N ASN A 303 7.57 -6.25 -0.87
CA ASN A 303 6.33 -6.51 -0.16
C ASN A 303 6.33 -7.93 0.38
N SER A 304 6.19 -8.08 1.70
CA SER A 304 6.16 -9.37 2.41
C SER A 304 4.80 -9.58 3.09
N GLY A 305 4.52 -10.79 3.50
CA GLY A 305 3.29 -11.14 4.21
C GLY A 305 2.65 -12.43 3.73
N LEU A 306 1.42 -12.68 4.19
CA LEU A 306 0.69 -13.92 3.90
C LEU A 306 0.12 -13.90 2.48
N ILE A 307 0.45 -14.93 1.70
CA ILE A 307 -0.22 -15.21 0.42
C ILE A 307 -1.57 -15.86 0.72
N SER A 308 -2.63 -15.06 0.64
CA SER A 308 -4.00 -15.50 0.95
C SER A 308 -4.64 -16.29 -0.18
N ARG A 309 -4.20 -16.06 -1.42
CA ARG A 309 -4.72 -16.72 -2.62
C ARG A 309 -3.60 -16.99 -3.62
N TYR A 310 -3.61 -18.19 -4.22
CA TYR A 310 -2.62 -18.58 -5.22
C TYR A 310 -3.29 -19.39 -6.32
N VAL A 311 -3.15 -18.96 -7.57
CA VAL A 311 -3.58 -19.70 -8.76
C VAL A 311 -2.47 -19.63 -9.78
N SER A 312 -1.80 -20.76 -10.04
CA SER A 312 -0.71 -20.83 -11.02
C SER A 312 -1.26 -20.87 -12.45
N PRO A 313 -0.60 -20.19 -13.40
CA PRO A 313 -0.90 -20.38 -14.81
C PRO A 313 -0.43 -21.75 -15.30
N GLY A 314 -0.97 -22.21 -16.43
CA GLY A 314 -0.58 -23.50 -17.00
C GLY A 314 -0.90 -23.63 -18.49
N GLY A 315 -0.84 -24.85 -19.00
CA GLY A 315 -1.11 -25.19 -20.38
C GLY A 315 0.14 -25.17 -21.29
N PRO A 316 -0.01 -25.49 -22.58
CA PRO A 316 1.09 -25.60 -23.51
C PRO A 316 1.92 -24.32 -23.62
N GLY A 317 3.24 -24.46 -23.60
CA GLY A 317 4.18 -23.35 -23.72
C GLY A 317 4.37 -22.51 -22.44
N VAL A 318 3.90 -23.00 -21.28
CA VAL A 318 4.12 -22.36 -19.97
C VAL A 318 4.96 -23.26 -19.08
N ARG A 319 6.03 -22.69 -18.48
CA ARG A 319 6.79 -23.27 -17.37
C ARG A 319 6.75 -22.28 -16.22
N LEU A 320 6.51 -22.78 -15.02
CA LEU A 320 6.52 -22.00 -13.80
C LEU A 320 7.43 -22.68 -12.76
N ASP A 321 8.51 -22.00 -12.37
CA ASP A 321 9.38 -22.42 -11.29
C ASP A 321 9.05 -21.56 -10.07
N SER A 322 8.43 -22.15 -9.06
CA SER A 322 7.91 -21.41 -7.89
C SER A 322 7.90 -22.28 -6.64
N ASN A 323 8.16 -21.66 -5.48
CA ASN A 323 8.07 -22.27 -4.16
C ASN A 323 6.94 -21.69 -3.31
N VAL A 324 6.15 -20.75 -3.84
CA VAL A 324 5.06 -20.09 -3.12
C VAL A 324 3.74 -20.82 -3.33
N SER A 325 2.85 -20.72 -2.35
CA SER A 325 1.53 -21.33 -2.34
C SER A 325 0.55 -20.52 -1.50
N ALA A 326 -0.75 -20.81 -1.57
CA ALA A 326 -1.71 -20.24 -0.64
C ALA A 326 -1.37 -20.66 0.81
N GLY A 327 -1.41 -19.71 1.73
CA GLY A 327 -1.01 -19.90 3.13
C GLY A 327 0.50 -19.76 3.38
N TYR A 328 1.33 -19.50 2.36
CA TYR A 328 2.75 -19.24 2.54
C TYR A 328 2.96 -17.79 3.02
N GLU A 329 3.72 -17.64 4.10
CA GLU A 329 4.16 -16.34 4.59
C GLU A 329 5.46 -15.94 3.89
N PHE A 330 5.37 -14.98 2.97
CA PHE A 330 6.53 -14.53 2.18
C PHE A 330 7.47 -13.69 3.06
N PRO A 331 8.74 -14.11 3.25
CA PRO A 331 9.65 -13.50 4.22
C PRO A 331 10.21 -12.16 3.75
N ALA A 332 10.40 -11.22 4.70
CA ALA A 332 10.98 -9.90 4.44
C ALA A 332 12.52 -9.89 4.40
N ASN A 333 13.18 -10.96 4.83
CA ASN A 333 14.64 -11.02 5.03
C ASN A 333 15.41 -11.79 3.95
N TYR A 334 14.72 -12.19 2.88
CA TYR A 334 15.30 -12.78 1.67
C TYR A 334 15.03 -11.90 0.44
N ASP A 335 15.46 -12.36 -0.73
CA ASP A 335 15.15 -11.73 -2.01
C ASP A 335 13.63 -11.73 -2.25
N SER A 336 13.13 -10.74 -2.99
CA SER A 336 11.71 -10.60 -3.33
C SER A 336 11.21 -11.59 -4.39
N ALA A 337 12.08 -12.45 -4.96
CA ALA A 337 11.73 -13.40 -6.01
C ALA A 337 10.74 -14.47 -5.52
N GLY A 338 9.49 -14.41 -6.00
CA GLY A 338 8.43 -15.38 -5.68
C GLY A 338 8.32 -16.51 -6.69
N ALA A 339 8.57 -16.23 -7.97
CA ALA A 339 8.50 -17.22 -9.05
C ALA A 339 9.23 -16.76 -10.32
N LEU A 340 9.57 -17.74 -11.18
CA LEU A 340 10.03 -17.51 -12.54
C LEU A 340 8.97 -18.06 -13.50
N LEU A 341 8.31 -17.16 -14.22
CA LEU A 341 7.32 -17.53 -15.22
C LEU A 341 7.93 -17.48 -16.60
N ILE A 342 7.93 -18.60 -17.30
CA ILE A 342 8.51 -18.76 -18.63
C ILE A 342 7.41 -19.11 -19.63
N SER A 343 7.38 -18.39 -20.75
CA SER A 343 6.61 -18.77 -21.94
C SER A 343 7.55 -19.18 -23.07
N TYR A 344 7.16 -20.18 -23.87
CA TYR A 344 7.95 -20.58 -25.03
C TYR A 344 7.05 -21.08 -26.19
N ALA A 345 7.43 -20.72 -27.40
CA ALA A 345 6.75 -21.10 -28.62
C ALA A 345 7.68 -21.05 -29.85
N GLN A 346 7.19 -21.47 -31.02
CA GLN A 346 7.97 -21.51 -32.26
C GLN A 346 8.33 -20.13 -32.82
N ASP A 347 7.59 -19.08 -32.44
CA ASP A 347 7.84 -17.70 -32.87
C ASP A 347 7.61 -16.69 -31.74
N TRP A 348 8.13 -15.49 -31.93
CA TRP A 348 8.10 -14.41 -30.94
C TRP A 348 6.66 -13.98 -30.58
N GLU A 349 5.80 -13.78 -31.56
CA GLU A 349 4.42 -13.32 -31.33
C GLU A 349 3.59 -14.33 -30.54
N LYS A 350 3.76 -15.63 -30.82
CA LYS A 350 3.11 -16.68 -30.02
C LYS A 350 3.66 -16.74 -28.60
N THR A 351 4.99 -16.55 -28.43
CA THR A 351 5.63 -16.52 -27.10
C THR A 351 5.06 -15.36 -26.27
N LEU A 352 4.91 -14.17 -26.87
CA LEU A 352 4.24 -13.02 -26.24
C LEU A 352 2.78 -13.32 -25.87
N GLY A 353 2.01 -13.89 -26.80
CA GLY A 353 0.60 -14.22 -26.55
C GLY A 353 0.41 -15.23 -25.42
N ILE A 354 1.31 -16.23 -25.30
CA ILE A 354 1.31 -17.19 -24.18
C ILE A 354 1.67 -16.49 -22.87
N MET A 355 2.67 -15.58 -22.85
CA MET A 355 3.01 -14.84 -21.65
C MET A 355 1.87 -13.92 -21.20
N GLU A 356 1.24 -13.21 -22.13
CA GLU A 356 0.11 -12.34 -21.85
C GLU A 356 -1.07 -13.13 -21.23
N ARG A 357 -1.38 -14.31 -21.77
CA ARG A 357 -2.38 -15.22 -21.20
C ARG A 357 -1.96 -15.72 -19.82
N ALA A 358 -0.74 -16.19 -19.66
CA ALA A 358 -0.24 -16.73 -18.38
C ALA A 358 -0.25 -15.67 -17.28
N LEU A 359 0.18 -14.43 -17.57
CA LEU A 359 0.10 -13.29 -16.63
C LEU A 359 -1.35 -12.90 -16.32
N GLY A 360 -2.29 -13.12 -17.27
CA GLY A 360 -3.72 -12.92 -17.05
C GLY A 360 -4.37 -13.94 -16.12
N GLU A 361 -3.82 -15.17 -16.09
CA GLU A 361 -4.29 -16.29 -15.27
C GLU A 361 -3.59 -16.38 -13.91
N TYR A 362 -2.39 -15.81 -13.77
CA TYR A 362 -1.60 -15.91 -12.54
C TYR A 362 -2.14 -14.99 -11.44
N VAL A 363 -2.53 -15.59 -10.31
CA VAL A 363 -3.05 -14.84 -9.16
C VAL A 363 -2.20 -15.14 -7.93
N ILE A 364 -1.62 -14.09 -7.36
CA ILE A 364 -1.00 -14.08 -6.04
C ILE A 364 -1.69 -12.98 -5.25
N GLY A 365 -2.55 -13.34 -4.30
CA GLY A 365 -3.32 -12.42 -3.47
C GLY A 365 -2.74 -12.31 -2.06
N GLY A 366 -2.99 -11.19 -1.40
CA GLY A 366 -2.50 -10.88 -0.06
C GLY A 366 -1.24 -10.00 -0.04
N ILE A 367 -0.42 -10.07 -1.09
CA ILE A 367 0.79 -9.24 -1.24
C ILE A 367 0.86 -8.61 -2.65
N LYS A 368 1.61 -7.53 -2.79
CA LYS A 368 1.88 -6.89 -4.08
C LYS A 368 2.93 -7.64 -4.86
N THR A 369 2.76 -7.72 -6.19
CA THR A 369 3.71 -8.40 -7.09
C THR A 369 3.91 -7.60 -8.36
N THR A 370 4.95 -7.97 -9.13
CA THR A 370 5.27 -7.39 -10.44
C THR A 370 4.32 -7.84 -11.57
N ILE A 371 3.37 -8.75 -11.33
CA ILE A 371 2.44 -9.25 -12.36
C ILE A 371 1.70 -8.12 -13.11
N PRO A 372 1.08 -7.11 -12.44
CA PRO A 372 0.37 -6.04 -13.13
C PRO A 372 1.29 -5.19 -14.02
N PHE A 373 2.52 -4.95 -13.60
CA PHE A 373 3.54 -4.25 -14.38
C PHE A 373 3.86 -5.02 -15.68
N TYR A 374 4.13 -6.32 -15.61
CA TYR A 374 4.41 -7.12 -16.81
C TYR A 374 3.26 -7.15 -17.78
N ARG A 375 2.02 -7.12 -17.31
CA ARG A 375 0.83 -6.99 -18.17
C ARG A 375 0.83 -5.68 -18.98
N GLN A 376 1.39 -4.59 -18.45
CA GLN A 376 1.57 -3.35 -19.21
C GLN A 376 2.74 -3.48 -20.20
N VAL A 377 3.85 -4.09 -19.79
CA VAL A 377 4.99 -4.34 -20.69
C VAL A 377 4.57 -5.16 -21.92
N MET A 378 3.75 -6.23 -21.74
CA MET A 378 3.27 -7.07 -22.85
C MET A 378 2.43 -6.28 -23.86
N LYS A 379 1.77 -5.19 -23.44
CA LYS A 379 0.97 -4.31 -24.32
C LYS A 379 1.81 -3.23 -25.00
N ASN A 380 3.03 -2.97 -24.53
CA ASN A 380 3.86 -1.88 -25.04
C ASN A 380 4.33 -2.16 -26.48
N PRO A 381 4.06 -1.26 -27.46
CA PRO A 381 4.42 -1.51 -28.87
C PRO A 381 5.92 -1.58 -29.14
N LEU A 382 6.76 -0.91 -28.34
CA LEU A 382 8.21 -0.95 -28.48
C LEU A 382 8.75 -2.31 -28.02
N PHE A 383 8.24 -2.81 -26.89
CA PHE A 383 8.59 -4.14 -26.37
C PHE A 383 8.22 -5.23 -27.37
N ARG A 384 6.99 -5.21 -27.90
CA ARG A 384 6.53 -6.21 -28.88
C ARG A 384 7.39 -6.24 -30.15
N LYS A 385 7.90 -5.07 -30.57
CA LYS A 385 8.81 -4.96 -31.74
C LYS A 385 10.27 -5.25 -31.43
N GLY A 386 10.61 -5.67 -30.21
CA GLY A 386 11.97 -5.90 -29.78
C GLY A 386 12.84 -4.63 -29.68
N LYS A 387 12.21 -3.44 -29.65
CA LYS A 387 12.91 -2.15 -29.50
C LYS A 387 13.10 -1.84 -28.01
N ILE A 388 13.98 -2.57 -27.37
CA ILE A 388 14.32 -2.48 -25.96
C ILE A 388 15.82 -2.18 -25.80
N ASN A 389 16.18 -1.51 -24.72
CA ASN A 389 17.54 -1.27 -24.27
C ASN A 389 17.57 -1.29 -22.73
N THR A 390 18.72 -1.03 -22.12
CA THR A 390 18.86 -1.04 -20.66
C THR A 390 18.11 0.08 -19.96
N ASN A 391 17.67 1.11 -20.67
CA ASN A 391 16.87 2.24 -20.17
C ASN A 391 15.36 2.07 -20.42
N PHE A 392 14.93 0.97 -21.05
CA PHE A 392 13.55 0.76 -21.51
C PHE A 392 12.49 1.11 -20.46
N ILE A 393 12.68 0.75 -19.18
CA ILE A 393 11.72 1.04 -18.12
C ILE A 393 11.72 2.55 -17.78
N ALA A 394 12.90 3.17 -17.68
CA ALA A 394 13.03 4.59 -17.38
C ALA A 394 12.43 5.48 -18.50
N ASP A 395 12.57 5.06 -19.75
CA ASP A 395 12.06 5.76 -20.93
C ASP A 395 10.55 5.56 -21.12
N ASN A 396 9.92 4.63 -20.40
CA ASN A 396 8.49 4.32 -20.49
C ASN A 396 7.80 4.38 -19.11
N PRO A 397 7.70 5.54 -18.47
CA PRO A 397 7.10 5.68 -17.13
C PRO A 397 5.62 5.27 -17.07
N ASP A 398 4.91 5.30 -18.20
CA ASP A 398 3.51 4.86 -18.31
C ASP A 398 3.32 3.37 -17.95
N LEU A 399 4.37 2.56 -17.99
CA LEU A 399 4.33 1.17 -17.54
C LEU A 399 3.95 1.01 -16.07
N MET A 400 4.13 2.08 -15.25
CA MET A 400 3.76 2.11 -13.83
C MET A 400 2.32 2.60 -13.61
N VAL A 401 1.62 3.05 -14.68
CA VAL A 401 0.26 3.59 -14.57
C VAL A 401 -0.75 2.48 -14.88
N TYR A 402 -1.24 1.83 -13.86
CA TYR A 402 -2.30 0.82 -13.97
C TYR A 402 -3.14 0.78 -12.69
N THR A 403 -4.38 0.30 -12.82
CA THR A 403 -5.21 -0.01 -11.67
C THR A 403 -4.88 -1.43 -11.22
N ASP A 404 -4.46 -1.57 -9.97
CA ASP A 404 -4.12 -2.86 -9.35
C ASP A 404 -5.41 -3.62 -8.98
N LEU A 405 -6.15 -4.00 -10.01
CA LEU A 405 -7.30 -4.89 -9.88
C LEU A 405 -6.81 -6.32 -10.16
N ALA A 406 -7.16 -7.25 -9.27
CA ALA A 406 -7.03 -8.67 -9.60
C ALA A 406 -7.71 -8.95 -10.95
N PRO A 407 -7.20 -9.90 -11.79
CA PRO A 407 -7.79 -10.21 -13.08
C PRO A 407 -9.30 -10.45 -13.05
N GLU A 408 -9.79 -10.99 -11.95
CA GLU A 408 -11.23 -11.18 -11.68
C GLU A 408 -11.94 -9.87 -11.39
N GLY A 409 -11.31 -8.95 -10.64
CA GLY A 409 -11.85 -7.61 -10.39
C GLY A 409 -11.94 -6.79 -11.68
N GLU A 410 -10.98 -6.92 -12.58
CA GLU A 410 -11.02 -6.29 -13.90
C GLU A 410 -12.13 -6.89 -14.78
N ARG A 411 -12.24 -8.23 -14.80
CA ARG A 411 -13.33 -8.92 -15.52
C ARG A 411 -14.70 -8.53 -14.95
N LEU A 412 -14.83 -8.49 -13.62
CA LEU A 412 -16.06 -8.07 -12.97
C LEU A 412 -16.37 -6.59 -13.25
N SER A 413 -15.38 -5.71 -13.18
CA SER A 413 -15.55 -4.28 -13.51
C SER A 413 -15.94 -4.07 -14.97
N ARG A 414 -15.30 -4.76 -15.91
CA ARG A 414 -15.69 -4.75 -17.34
C ARG A 414 -17.09 -5.28 -17.53
N LEU A 415 -17.43 -6.41 -16.87
CA LEU A 415 -18.77 -7.00 -16.92
C LEU A 415 -19.82 -6.02 -16.40
N VAL A 416 -19.56 -5.37 -15.25
CA VAL A 416 -20.46 -4.37 -14.66
C VAL A 416 -20.62 -3.16 -15.58
N VAL A 417 -19.53 -2.66 -16.18
CA VAL A 417 -19.56 -1.55 -17.16
C VAL A 417 -20.32 -1.97 -18.42
N GLU A 418 -20.10 -3.16 -18.93
CA GLU A 418 -20.76 -3.65 -20.12
C GLU A 418 -22.27 -3.89 -19.90
N ILE A 419 -22.63 -4.47 -18.75
CA ILE A 419 -24.04 -4.63 -18.31
C ILE A 419 -24.69 -3.25 -18.17
N SER A 420 -24.00 -2.29 -17.53
CA SER A 420 -24.51 -0.94 -17.30
C SER A 420 -24.67 -0.16 -18.60
N ALA A 421 -23.72 -0.29 -19.53
CA ALA A 421 -23.72 0.42 -20.82
C ALA A 421 -24.72 -0.17 -21.82
N ARG A 422 -24.90 -1.49 -21.81
CA ARG A 422 -25.71 -2.20 -22.82
C ARG A 422 -27.05 -2.72 -22.30
N GLY A 423 -27.30 -2.66 -20.99
CA GLY A 423 -28.48 -3.23 -20.36
C GLY A 423 -28.62 -4.75 -20.56
N TYR A 424 -27.49 -5.44 -20.69
CA TYR A 424 -27.41 -6.86 -21.05
C TYR A 424 -26.92 -7.70 -19.84
N ASN A 425 -27.60 -8.81 -19.57
CA ASN A 425 -27.15 -9.80 -18.58
C ASN A 425 -26.55 -11.02 -19.30
N PRO A 426 -25.19 -11.17 -19.33
CA PRO A 426 -24.52 -12.24 -20.08
C PRO A 426 -24.74 -13.65 -19.51
N TYR A 427 -25.30 -13.77 -18.28
CA TYR A 427 -25.62 -15.07 -17.68
C TYR A 427 -27.00 -15.60 -18.05
N ILE A 428 -27.83 -14.83 -18.74
CA ILE A 428 -29.14 -15.26 -19.22
C ILE A 428 -29.11 -15.32 -20.77
N GLN A 429 -28.43 -16.30 -21.32
CA GLN A 429 -28.61 -16.72 -22.72
C GLN A 429 -29.87 -17.62 -22.82
N LEU A 430 -31.01 -17.11 -22.45
CA LEU A 430 -32.30 -17.75 -22.67
C LEU A 430 -33.19 -16.74 -23.41
N GLY A 431 -33.04 -16.72 -24.72
CA GLY A 431 -33.90 -15.93 -25.60
C GLY A 431 -33.94 -14.44 -25.33
N GLU A 432 -34.64 -13.68 -26.11
CA GLU A 432 -34.85 -12.24 -25.96
C GLU A 432 -35.68 -11.94 -24.69
N TYR A 433 -35.10 -12.11 -23.49
CA TYR A 433 -35.72 -11.68 -22.26
C TYR A 433 -35.31 -10.21 -22.02
N ARG A 434 -36.08 -9.28 -22.54
CA ARG A 434 -36.07 -7.89 -22.05
C ARG A 434 -36.75 -7.88 -20.68
N SER A 435 -35.97 -8.01 -19.62
CA SER A 435 -36.45 -7.75 -18.27
C SER A 435 -36.67 -6.23 -18.13
N GLU A 436 -37.88 -5.77 -18.20
CA GLU A 436 -38.28 -4.42 -17.81
C GLU A 436 -38.03 -4.14 -16.31
N SER A 437 -37.68 -5.20 -15.54
CA SER A 437 -37.45 -5.16 -14.09
C SER A 437 -35.97 -5.19 -13.70
N THR A 438 -35.02 -5.16 -14.64
CA THR A 438 -33.61 -5.02 -14.26
C THR A 438 -33.44 -3.62 -13.66
N PRO A 439 -33.06 -3.47 -12.39
CA PRO A 439 -32.82 -2.13 -11.85
C PRO A 439 -31.69 -1.53 -12.69
N ARG A 440 -32.04 -0.51 -13.47
CA ARG A 440 -31.02 0.33 -14.10
C ARG A 440 -30.21 0.87 -12.94
N ILE A 441 -28.92 0.58 -12.88
CA ILE A 441 -27.96 1.36 -12.12
C ILE A 441 -27.85 2.69 -12.89
N GLY A 442 -28.97 3.36 -12.95
CA GLY A 442 -29.10 4.74 -13.44
C GLY A 442 -28.77 5.70 -12.30
N PRO A 443 -28.74 6.99 -12.55
CA PRO A 443 -28.62 7.96 -11.49
C PRO A 443 -29.68 7.65 -10.44
N PHE A 444 -29.26 7.54 -9.15
CA PHE A 444 -30.13 7.33 -8.01
C PHE A 444 -31.24 8.42 -8.03
N ALA A 445 -32.47 8.01 -8.21
CA ALA A 445 -33.63 8.89 -8.21
C ALA A 445 -34.60 8.44 -7.12
N PRO A 446 -34.36 8.84 -5.84
CA PRO A 446 -35.23 8.48 -4.74
C PRO A 446 -36.60 9.14 -4.89
N VAL A 447 -37.62 8.46 -4.38
CA VAL A 447 -38.93 9.07 -4.19
C VAL A 447 -38.84 10.04 -3.03
N LEU A 448 -38.99 11.32 -3.30
CA LEU A 448 -38.91 12.38 -2.29
C LEU A 448 -40.30 12.76 -1.81
N PRO A 449 -40.65 12.55 -0.52
CA PRO A 449 -41.90 13.03 0.04
C PRO A 449 -42.02 14.57 -0.09
N PRO A 450 -43.20 15.12 -0.37
CA PRO A 450 -43.36 16.57 -0.40
C PRO A 450 -43.19 17.17 1.02
N VAL A 451 -42.25 18.11 1.16
CA VAL A 451 -42.09 18.85 2.42
C VAL A 451 -43.18 19.91 2.50
N PRO A 452 -44.06 19.87 3.52
CA PRO A 452 -45.11 20.88 3.68
C PRO A 452 -44.56 22.30 3.73
N SER A 453 -45.16 23.22 3.00
CA SER A 453 -44.72 24.63 2.92
C SER A 453 -44.69 25.32 4.29
N ALA A 454 -45.59 24.94 5.20
CA ALA A 454 -45.62 25.41 6.58
C ALA A 454 -44.32 25.05 7.34
N LEU A 455 -43.79 23.80 7.19
CA LEU A 455 -42.58 23.39 7.84
C LEU A 455 -41.33 24.09 7.25
N ARG A 456 -41.31 24.33 5.94
CA ARG A 456 -40.20 25.07 5.29
C ARG A 456 -40.08 26.51 5.82
N ARG A 457 -41.17 27.16 6.19
CA ARG A 457 -41.25 28.56 6.66
C ARG A 457 -41.03 28.69 8.16
N GLN A 458 -41.08 27.61 8.93
CA GLN A 458 -40.87 27.65 10.39
C GLN A 458 -39.42 28.05 10.71
N PRO A 459 -39.18 29.10 11.50
CA PRO A 459 -37.84 29.49 11.88
C PRO A 459 -37.23 28.45 12.85
N SER A 460 -35.91 28.48 12.98
CA SER A 460 -35.22 27.71 14.03
C SER A 460 -35.68 28.19 15.41
N PRO A 461 -35.96 27.30 16.35
CA PRO A 461 -36.28 27.70 17.73
C PRO A 461 -35.03 28.23 18.48
N TYR A 462 -33.84 27.93 17.96
CA TYR A 462 -32.59 28.31 18.60
C TYR A 462 -32.13 29.71 18.18
N PRO A 463 -31.83 30.62 19.12
CA PRO A 463 -31.27 31.94 18.80
C PRO A 463 -29.95 31.79 18.03
N ARG A 464 -29.79 32.52 16.93
CA ARG A 464 -28.56 32.51 16.12
C ARG A 464 -27.78 33.80 16.31
N GLY A 465 -26.47 33.72 16.15
CA GLY A 465 -25.57 34.88 16.24
C GLY A 465 -25.17 35.27 17.65
N ASP A 466 -25.77 34.64 18.69
CA ASP A 466 -25.37 34.84 20.07
C ASP A 466 -25.36 33.50 20.83
N ARG A 467 -24.13 32.98 21.10
CA ARG A 467 -23.95 31.70 21.80
C ARG A 467 -24.57 31.68 23.20
N VAL A 468 -24.46 32.79 23.96
CA VAL A 468 -24.98 32.85 25.33
C VAL A 468 -26.52 32.74 25.35
N ALA A 469 -27.20 33.46 24.44
CA ALA A 469 -28.64 33.34 24.27
C ALA A 469 -29.06 31.92 23.83
N THR A 470 -28.30 31.28 22.92
CA THR A 470 -28.56 29.89 22.50
C THR A 470 -28.43 28.91 23.66
N LEU A 471 -27.38 29.02 24.46
CA LEU A 471 -27.14 28.14 25.62
C LEU A 471 -28.18 28.35 26.73
N ALA A 472 -28.57 29.60 26.98
CA ALA A 472 -29.63 29.92 27.93
C ALA A 472 -30.96 29.28 27.48
N TYR A 473 -31.32 29.40 26.20
CA TYR A 473 -32.51 28.75 25.64
C TYR A 473 -32.51 27.24 25.88
N ILE A 474 -31.41 26.55 25.59
CA ILE A 474 -31.28 25.10 25.79
C ILE A 474 -31.46 24.73 27.25
N ARG A 475 -30.76 25.41 28.15
CA ARG A 475 -30.80 25.16 29.59
C ARG A 475 -32.20 25.37 30.19
N ASP A 476 -32.86 26.43 29.76
CA ASP A 476 -34.09 26.94 30.41
C ASP A 476 -35.38 26.39 29.75
N SER A 477 -35.27 25.68 28.62
CA SER A 477 -36.42 25.12 27.85
C SER A 477 -37.21 24.03 28.59
N GLY A 478 -36.58 23.35 29.56
CA GLY A 478 -37.17 22.22 30.27
C GLY A 478 -37.40 20.99 29.39
N SER A 479 -36.69 20.88 28.26
CA SER A 479 -36.84 19.81 27.29
C SER A 479 -35.49 19.20 26.93
N VAL A 480 -35.52 17.97 26.48
CA VAL A 480 -34.35 17.30 25.91
C VAL A 480 -34.19 17.70 24.44
N HIS A 481 -33.00 18.16 24.07
CA HIS A 481 -32.61 18.53 22.73
C HIS A 481 -31.82 17.41 22.05
N PHE A 482 -31.70 17.45 20.72
CA PHE A 482 -31.04 16.40 19.95
C PHE A 482 -30.15 16.97 18.87
N THR A 483 -29.01 16.28 18.64
CA THR A 483 -28.15 16.46 17.48
C THR A 483 -28.27 15.24 16.59
N ASP A 484 -28.51 15.43 15.30
CA ASP A 484 -28.46 14.37 14.32
C ASP A 484 -27.00 14.15 13.87
N THR A 485 -26.54 12.91 13.92
CA THR A 485 -25.19 12.52 13.55
C THR A 485 -25.15 11.62 12.32
N THR A 486 -26.28 11.41 11.66
CA THR A 486 -26.42 10.53 10.48
C THR A 486 -25.44 10.88 9.36
N PRO A 487 -25.23 12.15 8.95
CA PRO A 487 -24.32 12.47 7.86
C PRO A 487 -22.84 12.27 8.18
N ARG A 488 -22.46 12.26 9.47
CA ARG A 488 -21.05 12.21 9.88
C ARG A 488 -20.68 10.92 10.61
N ASP A 489 -21.20 10.70 11.84
CA ASP A 489 -20.68 9.64 12.70
C ASP A 489 -21.17 8.26 12.27
N PHE A 490 -22.43 8.17 11.83
CA PHE A 490 -22.90 6.93 11.19
C PHE A 490 -22.07 6.58 9.98
N THR A 491 -21.84 7.54 9.06
CA THR A 491 -21.04 7.28 7.84
C THR A 491 -19.59 6.94 8.16
N GLN A 492 -19.00 7.58 9.18
CA GLN A 492 -17.65 7.31 9.64
C GLN A 492 -17.53 5.92 10.27
N SER A 493 -18.44 5.56 11.16
CA SER A 493 -18.34 4.35 11.98
C SER A 493 -18.77 3.08 11.24
N ASN A 494 -19.63 3.19 10.22
CA ASN A 494 -20.23 2.04 9.55
C ASN A 494 -19.85 1.92 8.06
N SER A 495 -19.62 3.03 7.34
CA SER A 495 -19.38 3.02 5.89
C SER A 495 -18.10 3.78 5.44
N GLY A 496 -17.18 4.06 6.37
CA GLY A 496 -15.91 4.71 6.06
C GLY A 496 -16.03 6.10 5.41
N ASN A 497 -17.03 6.90 5.79
CA ASN A 497 -17.32 8.25 5.26
C ASN A 497 -17.58 8.28 3.74
N ARG A 498 -18.25 7.28 3.19
CA ARG A 498 -18.46 7.18 1.73
C ARG A 498 -19.65 7.99 1.20
N PHE A 499 -20.49 8.61 2.05
CA PHE A 499 -21.55 9.50 1.59
C PHE A 499 -20.94 10.67 0.81
N ARG A 500 -21.62 11.06 -0.26
CA ARG A 500 -21.21 12.16 -1.14
C ARG A 500 -22.20 13.31 -0.99
N LEU A 501 -21.78 14.48 -1.41
CA LEU A 501 -22.61 15.69 -1.41
C LEU A 501 -23.98 15.50 -2.10
N ALA A 502 -24.06 14.60 -3.07
CA ALA A 502 -25.31 14.27 -3.76
C ALA A 502 -26.35 13.64 -2.81
N GLU A 503 -25.95 12.68 -1.99
CA GLU A 503 -26.84 12.05 -0.99
C GLU A 503 -27.19 13.01 0.14
N ASP A 504 -26.22 13.82 0.57
CA ASP A 504 -26.43 14.87 1.57
C ASP A 504 -27.47 15.91 1.10
N SER A 505 -27.44 16.28 -0.18
CA SER A 505 -28.42 17.21 -0.76
C SER A 505 -29.84 16.66 -0.77
N LEU A 506 -29.98 15.32 -0.79
CA LEU A 506 -31.29 14.66 -0.74
C LEU A 506 -31.87 14.62 0.69
N ILE A 507 -31.04 14.33 1.69
CA ILE A 507 -31.50 14.15 3.09
C ILE A 507 -31.52 15.46 3.88
N GLY A 508 -30.60 16.38 3.59
CA GLY A 508 -30.41 17.64 4.32
C GLY A 508 -31.71 18.48 4.48
N PRO A 509 -32.52 18.69 3.40
CA PRO A 509 -33.79 19.43 3.52
C PRO A 509 -34.84 18.79 4.44
N TYR A 510 -34.80 17.47 4.62
CA TYR A 510 -35.66 16.74 5.53
C TYR A 510 -35.21 16.86 6.98
N LEU A 511 -33.90 16.70 7.22
CA LEU A 511 -33.30 16.89 8.55
C LEU A 511 -33.55 18.31 9.08
N ASP A 512 -33.51 19.32 8.19
CA ASP A 512 -33.76 20.72 8.54
C ASP A 512 -35.17 21.01 9.10
N ASN A 513 -36.13 20.12 8.84
CA ASN A 513 -37.53 20.26 9.28
C ASN A 513 -37.85 19.47 10.55
N VAL A 514 -36.89 18.70 11.08
CA VAL A 514 -37.10 17.89 12.28
C VAL A 514 -37.11 18.74 13.56
N GLY A 515 -36.32 19.81 13.61
CA GLY A 515 -36.15 20.65 14.79
C GLY A 515 -34.96 20.27 15.67
N TYR A 516 -33.96 19.61 15.10
CA TYR A 516 -32.70 19.32 15.78
C TYR A 516 -32.00 20.60 16.25
N PHE A 517 -31.29 20.52 17.38
CA PHE A 517 -30.37 21.56 17.80
C PHE A 517 -29.27 21.78 16.75
N SER A 518 -28.61 20.68 16.36
CA SER A 518 -27.62 20.72 15.33
C SER A 518 -27.63 19.44 14.47
N ILE A 519 -27.03 19.53 13.26
CA ILE A 519 -26.66 18.39 12.43
C ILE A 519 -25.16 18.34 12.44
N GLU A 520 -24.60 17.22 12.91
CA GLU A 520 -23.14 16.96 12.83
C GLU A 520 -22.81 16.40 11.45
N ASN A 521 -22.39 17.28 10.55
CA ASN A 521 -22.14 16.97 9.14
C ASN A 521 -20.67 17.06 8.73
N GLY A 522 -19.75 17.16 9.71
CA GLY A 522 -18.32 17.21 9.44
C GLY A 522 -17.45 16.67 10.60
N GLY A 523 -16.26 16.23 10.26
CA GLY A 523 -15.27 15.73 11.22
C GLY A 523 -13.94 15.43 10.55
N GLY A 524 -12.88 15.17 11.32
CA GLY A 524 -11.54 14.98 10.79
C GLY A 524 -11.45 13.85 9.77
N ALA A 525 -12.01 12.69 10.05
CA ALA A 525 -12.02 11.57 9.11
C ALA A 525 -12.85 11.85 7.86
N HIS A 526 -13.98 12.53 8.00
CA HIS A 526 -14.80 12.96 6.87
C HIS A 526 -14.05 13.88 5.92
N PHE A 527 -13.35 14.90 6.45
CA PHE A 527 -12.53 15.82 5.64
C PHE A 527 -11.41 15.08 4.91
N HIS A 528 -10.77 14.13 5.59
CA HIS A 528 -9.70 13.33 5.00
C HIS A 528 -10.20 12.46 3.83
N VAL A 529 -11.32 11.77 4.02
CA VAL A 529 -11.94 10.92 2.99
C VAL A 529 -12.52 11.76 1.85
N ALA A 530 -13.12 12.92 2.14
CA ALA A 530 -13.61 13.84 1.11
C ALA A 530 -12.48 14.22 0.12
N MET A 531 -11.30 14.58 0.64
CA MET A 531 -10.16 14.95 -0.21
C MET A 531 -9.52 13.76 -0.92
N LEU A 532 -9.32 12.62 -0.22
CA LEU A 532 -8.52 11.51 -0.75
C LEU A 532 -9.34 10.46 -1.54
N ALA A 533 -10.60 10.24 -1.17
CA ALA A 533 -11.44 9.21 -1.78
C ALA A 533 -12.57 9.78 -2.64
N ASN A 534 -13.27 10.82 -2.14
CA ASN A 534 -14.37 11.46 -2.86
C ASN A 534 -13.90 12.56 -3.82
N MET A 535 -12.62 12.98 -3.74
CA MET A 535 -12.00 14.03 -4.56
C MET A 535 -12.78 15.35 -4.51
N THR A 536 -13.29 15.69 -3.34
CA THR A 536 -14.10 16.92 -3.09
C THR A 536 -13.39 17.85 -2.11
N TYR A 537 -13.70 19.15 -2.19
CA TYR A 537 -13.21 20.14 -1.23
C TYR A 537 -14.18 20.26 -0.06
N PRO A 538 -13.78 19.87 1.18
CA PRO A 538 -14.70 19.73 2.31
C PRO A 538 -15.41 21.01 2.73
N PHE A 539 -14.78 22.17 2.54
CA PHE A 539 -15.44 23.46 2.86
C PHE A 539 -16.50 23.86 1.81
N THR A 540 -16.41 23.35 0.58
CA THR A 540 -17.54 23.47 -0.37
C THR A 540 -18.72 22.63 0.13
N GLU A 541 -18.48 21.40 0.58
CA GLU A 541 -19.54 20.56 1.18
C GLU A 541 -20.16 21.25 2.40
N ALA A 542 -19.34 21.81 3.30
CA ALA A 542 -19.80 22.57 4.46
C ALA A 542 -20.68 23.78 4.09
N LYS A 543 -20.31 24.50 3.02
CA LYS A 543 -21.11 25.61 2.48
C LYS A 543 -22.45 25.12 1.93
N GLU A 544 -22.45 24.05 1.15
CA GLU A 544 -23.67 23.48 0.58
C GLU A 544 -24.63 22.95 1.67
N TRP A 545 -24.12 22.39 2.77
CA TRP A 545 -24.93 22.01 3.90
C TRP A 545 -25.69 23.19 4.52
N ASN A 546 -25.13 24.41 4.51
CA ASN A 546 -25.87 25.61 4.91
C ASN A 546 -27.00 25.99 3.93
N ASN A 547 -26.86 25.57 2.65
CA ASN A 547 -27.95 25.73 1.67
C ASN A 547 -29.03 24.65 1.83
N PHE A 548 -28.64 23.39 2.07
CA PHE A 548 -29.58 22.26 2.20
C PHE A 548 -30.42 22.34 3.49
N ALA A 549 -29.79 22.77 4.58
CA ALA A 549 -30.40 22.82 5.90
C ALA A 549 -30.22 24.21 6.55
N PRO A 550 -30.81 25.27 6.02
CA PRO A 550 -30.54 26.65 6.44
C PRO A 550 -31.01 26.98 7.86
N LYS A 551 -31.91 26.20 8.47
CA LYS A 551 -32.49 26.49 9.80
C LYS A 551 -31.69 25.86 10.93
N THR A 552 -31.18 24.64 10.73
CA THR A 552 -30.51 23.86 11.76
C THR A 552 -29.04 24.26 11.88
N LEU A 553 -28.51 24.34 13.11
CA LEU A 553 -27.06 24.63 13.32
C LEU A 553 -26.20 23.49 12.76
N LYS A 554 -25.03 23.85 12.21
CA LYS A 554 -24.07 22.88 11.73
C LYS A 554 -23.03 22.62 12.80
N GLN A 555 -22.71 21.35 13.03
CA GLN A 555 -21.73 20.92 14.02
C GLN A 555 -20.56 20.19 13.34
N LEU A 556 -19.35 20.47 13.78
CA LEU A 556 -18.12 19.82 13.34
C LEU A 556 -17.38 19.21 14.51
N LEU A 557 -16.81 18.03 14.32
CA LEU A 557 -15.90 17.39 15.26
C LEU A 557 -14.43 17.66 14.91
N VAL A 558 -13.66 18.22 15.87
CA VAL A 558 -12.22 18.52 15.76
C VAL A 558 -11.42 17.67 16.73
N ARG A 559 -10.27 17.17 16.28
CA ARG A 559 -9.33 16.36 17.07
C ARG A 559 -8.21 17.22 17.64
N SER A 560 -8.49 18.00 18.67
CA SER A 560 -7.50 18.85 19.39
C SER A 560 -6.34 19.36 18.48
N THR A 561 -5.08 19.01 18.75
CA THR A 561 -3.90 19.42 17.98
C THR A 561 -3.86 18.89 16.54
N ASN A 562 -4.57 17.79 16.25
CA ASN A 562 -4.63 17.22 14.90
C ASN A 562 -5.66 17.90 14.00
N VAL A 563 -6.53 18.74 14.56
CA VAL A 563 -7.62 19.48 13.90
C VAL A 563 -8.48 18.53 13.05
N LEU A 564 -8.30 18.55 11.74
CA LEU A 564 -9.03 17.73 10.75
C LEU A 564 -8.18 16.56 10.20
N GLY A 565 -6.96 16.36 10.71
CA GLY A 565 -6.02 15.34 10.26
C GLY A 565 -5.76 14.24 11.29
N TYR A 566 -4.66 13.53 11.07
CA TYR A 566 -4.17 12.44 11.93
C TYR A 566 -2.81 12.75 12.57
N SER A 567 -2.21 13.89 12.24
CA SER A 567 -0.94 14.36 12.80
C SER A 567 -1.11 15.73 13.45
N PRO A 568 -0.38 16.03 14.53
CA PRO A 568 -0.39 17.35 15.15
C PRO A 568 -0.01 18.45 14.18
N GLN A 569 -0.73 19.57 14.22
CA GLN A 569 -0.52 20.72 13.35
C GLN A 569 0.19 21.87 14.09
N PRO A 570 0.98 22.71 13.41
CA PRO A 570 1.48 23.94 13.99
C PRO A 570 0.36 24.88 14.47
N ARG A 571 0.57 25.59 15.57
CA ARG A 571 -0.46 26.44 16.20
C ARG A 571 -1.09 27.45 15.25
N ASN A 572 -0.29 28.12 14.41
CA ASN A 572 -0.79 29.08 13.43
C ASN A 572 -1.70 28.43 12.38
N LEU A 573 -1.42 27.20 11.96
CA LEU A 573 -2.29 26.43 11.05
C LEU A 573 -3.57 25.99 11.76
N MET A 574 -3.49 25.60 13.05
CA MET A 574 -4.68 25.28 13.86
C MET A 574 -5.62 26.48 13.96
N HIS A 575 -5.10 27.69 14.22
CA HIS A 575 -5.85 28.91 14.28
C HIS A 575 -6.50 29.24 12.93
N LYS A 576 -5.73 29.19 11.82
CA LYS A 576 -6.27 29.47 10.49
C LYS A 576 -7.36 28.50 10.07
N THR A 577 -7.17 27.21 10.34
CA THR A 577 -8.19 26.19 10.09
C THR A 577 -9.43 26.41 10.98
N GLY A 578 -9.24 26.80 12.24
CA GLY A 578 -10.32 27.16 13.16
C GLY A 578 -11.17 28.33 12.66
N GLU A 579 -10.52 29.38 12.11
CA GLU A 579 -11.23 30.52 11.47
C GLU A 579 -12.11 30.02 10.30
N MET A 580 -11.54 29.23 9.40
CA MET A 580 -12.26 28.66 8.26
C MET A 580 -13.41 27.74 8.69
N ILE A 581 -13.23 26.96 9.77
CA ILE A 581 -14.30 26.14 10.36
C ILE A 581 -15.45 27.03 10.83
N CYS A 582 -15.16 28.09 11.59
CA CYS A 582 -16.18 29.01 12.13
C CYS A 582 -16.93 29.82 11.04
N ASP A 583 -16.42 29.88 9.79
CA ASP A 583 -17.14 30.50 8.68
C ASP A 583 -18.29 29.63 8.15
N HIS A 584 -18.29 28.33 8.48
CA HIS A 584 -19.26 27.37 7.96
C HIS A 584 -20.01 26.59 9.04
N TYR A 585 -19.45 26.46 10.25
CA TYR A 585 -19.98 25.67 11.34
C TYR A 585 -20.30 26.55 12.55
N HIS A 586 -21.42 26.26 13.20
CA HIS A 586 -21.94 27.01 14.35
C HIS A 586 -21.50 26.39 15.68
N VAL A 587 -21.30 25.06 15.72
CA VAL A 587 -20.89 24.31 16.91
C VAL A 587 -19.60 23.57 16.58
N VAL A 588 -18.55 23.85 17.33
CA VAL A 588 -17.22 23.21 17.15
C VAL A 588 -16.96 22.32 18.36
N ARG A 589 -17.20 21.02 18.17
CA ARG A 589 -16.89 19.97 19.16
C ARG A 589 -15.42 19.62 19.08
N CYS A 590 -14.66 19.93 20.11
CA CYS A 590 -13.23 19.67 20.19
C CYS A 590 -12.93 18.64 21.28
N PHE A 591 -12.22 17.56 20.96
CA PHE A 591 -11.84 16.56 21.93
C PHE A 591 -10.36 16.18 21.81
N ASP A 592 -9.79 15.78 22.95
CA ASP A 592 -8.50 15.10 23.02
C ASP A 592 -8.72 13.66 23.48
N PHE A 593 -8.12 12.71 22.78
CA PHE A 593 -8.31 11.28 23.07
C PHE A 593 -7.84 10.89 24.50
N LEU A 594 -6.80 11.55 24.98
CA LEU A 594 -6.24 11.34 26.33
C LEU A 594 -6.77 12.35 27.35
N ASN A 595 -7.75 13.18 27.00
CA ASN A 595 -8.26 14.27 27.83
C ASN A 595 -7.20 15.31 28.24
N HIS A 596 -6.17 15.53 27.40
CA HIS A 596 -5.18 16.57 27.64
C HIS A 596 -5.74 17.93 27.28
N VAL A 597 -6.24 18.66 28.28
CA VAL A 597 -7.05 19.88 28.13
C VAL A 597 -6.34 20.97 27.33
N GLU A 598 -5.04 21.21 27.56
CA GLU A 598 -4.26 22.25 26.88
C GLU A 598 -4.16 22.05 25.36
N ASN A 599 -4.27 20.81 24.87
CA ASN A 599 -4.31 20.53 23.44
C ASN A 599 -5.54 21.14 22.74
N MET A 600 -6.61 21.44 23.47
CA MET A 600 -7.84 22.05 22.94
C MET A 600 -7.78 23.59 22.94
N ARG A 601 -6.82 24.21 23.67
CA ARG A 601 -6.69 25.65 23.83
C ARG A 601 -6.64 26.41 22.50
N PRO A 602 -5.83 26.03 21.49
CA PRO A 602 -5.76 26.80 20.24
C PRO A 602 -7.13 26.92 19.53
N MET A 603 -7.95 25.85 19.59
CA MET A 603 -9.29 25.89 19.03
C MET A 603 -10.25 26.71 19.89
N ALA A 604 -10.14 26.64 21.21
CA ALA A 604 -10.90 27.47 22.12
C ALA A 604 -10.67 28.97 21.88
N GLU A 605 -9.42 29.38 21.70
CA GLU A 605 -9.04 30.79 21.41
C GLU A 605 -9.74 31.32 20.14
N VAL A 606 -9.83 30.52 19.10
CA VAL A 606 -10.49 30.92 17.85
C VAL A 606 -12.01 30.97 18.01
N VAL A 607 -12.62 29.90 18.51
CA VAL A 607 -14.09 29.76 18.55
C VAL A 607 -14.68 30.72 19.57
N LEU A 608 -14.09 30.89 20.76
CA LEU A 608 -14.57 31.77 21.80
C LEU A 608 -14.45 33.27 21.47
N ASN A 609 -13.55 33.62 20.54
CA ASN A 609 -13.43 34.98 20.03
C ASN A 609 -14.61 35.39 19.12
N ARG A 610 -15.42 34.46 18.67
CA ARG A 610 -16.63 34.70 17.84
C ARG A 610 -17.89 34.61 18.71
N ARG A 611 -18.82 35.56 18.58
CA ARG A 611 -20.11 35.55 19.30
C ARG A 611 -21.09 34.51 18.76
N ASP A 612 -20.98 34.22 17.48
CA ASP A 612 -21.89 33.35 16.70
C ASP A 612 -21.49 31.88 16.70
N ALA A 613 -20.35 31.54 17.24
CA ALA A 613 -19.84 30.17 17.32
C ALA A 613 -19.85 29.63 18.76
N ILE A 614 -20.22 28.37 18.92
CA ILE A 614 -20.29 27.65 20.19
C ILE A 614 -19.13 26.70 20.30
N PHE A 615 -18.29 26.88 21.31
CA PHE A 615 -17.22 25.93 21.63
C PHE A 615 -17.78 24.80 22.48
N GLN A 616 -17.50 23.55 22.05
CA GLN A 616 -17.91 22.34 22.75
C GLN A 616 -16.69 21.46 23.05
N PRO A 617 -15.94 21.76 24.14
CA PRO A 617 -14.94 20.80 24.60
C PRO A 617 -15.62 19.50 25.04
N ALA A 618 -15.03 18.36 24.69
CA ALA A 618 -15.63 17.07 25.00
C ALA A 618 -14.65 16.18 25.77
N ILE A 619 -15.15 15.57 26.84
CA ILE A 619 -14.45 14.57 27.64
C ILE A 619 -14.58 13.21 26.95
N SER A 620 -13.46 12.57 26.63
CA SER A 620 -13.43 11.18 26.18
C SER A 620 -13.68 10.25 27.36
N LEU A 621 -14.80 9.53 27.34
CA LEU A 621 -15.18 8.62 28.42
C LEU A 621 -14.62 7.21 28.14
N SER A 622 -14.15 6.57 29.20
CA SER A 622 -13.74 5.18 29.26
C SER A 622 -14.29 4.54 30.54
N TRP A 623 -14.59 3.26 30.49
CA TRP A 623 -15.09 2.50 31.62
C TRP A 623 -14.04 1.47 32.07
N ALA A 624 -13.14 1.88 32.97
CA ALA A 624 -12.07 1.05 33.50
C ALA A 624 -11.65 1.51 34.90
N ARG A 625 -10.87 0.72 35.62
CA ARG A 625 -10.37 1.07 36.93
C ARG A 625 -9.59 2.38 36.89
N GLY A 626 -9.92 3.32 37.76
CA GLY A 626 -9.30 4.65 37.85
C GLY A 626 -10.02 5.75 37.04
N PHE A 627 -11.00 5.40 36.20
CA PHE A 627 -11.82 6.37 35.45
C PHE A 627 -13.19 6.53 36.14
N ASP A 628 -13.18 7.08 37.34
CA ASP A 628 -14.38 7.29 38.13
C ASP A 628 -14.98 8.71 37.97
N VAL A 629 -16.08 8.97 38.67
CA VAL A 629 -16.78 10.28 38.61
C VAL A 629 -15.86 11.43 39.06
N GLN A 630 -15.00 11.23 40.08
CA GLN A 630 -14.09 12.27 40.56
C GLN A 630 -13.03 12.61 39.52
N TYR A 631 -12.49 11.60 38.83
CA TYR A 631 -11.56 11.80 37.73
C TYR A 631 -12.17 12.71 36.65
N TYR A 632 -13.40 12.44 36.19
CA TYR A 632 -14.06 13.25 35.17
C TYR A 632 -14.50 14.62 35.64
N LEU A 633 -14.86 14.80 36.93
CA LEU A 633 -15.06 16.12 37.50
C LEU A 633 -13.79 16.98 37.45
N GLY A 634 -12.64 16.39 37.75
CA GLY A 634 -11.37 17.09 37.65
C GLY A 634 -11.04 17.55 36.23
N ILE A 635 -11.34 16.72 35.22
CA ILE A 635 -11.17 17.10 33.81
C ILE A 635 -12.14 18.23 33.42
N ALA A 636 -13.40 18.13 33.81
CA ALA A 636 -14.38 19.20 33.54
C ALA A 636 -13.96 20.54 34.16
N GLU A 637 -13.45 20.52 35.39
CA GLU A 637 -12.95 21.71 36.06
C GLU A 637 -11.73 22.31 35.30
N ALA A 638 -10.76 21.43 34.88
CA ALA A 638 -9.62 21.87 34.10
C ALA A 638 -10.03 22.51 32.75
N MET A 639 -11.05 21.93 32.05
CA MET A 639 -11.61 22.52 30.83
C MET A 639 -12.23 23.88 31.10
N LEU A 640 -13.01 24.03 32.15
CA LEU A 640 -13.64 25.32 32.50
C LEU A 640 -12.59 26.38 32.91
N ARG A 641 -11.53 25.99 33.61
CA ARG A 641 -10.36 26.86 33.89
C ARG A 641 -9.67 27.32 32.61
N MET A 642 -9.44 26.39 31.66
CA MET A 642 -8.85 26.73 30.37
C MET A 642 -9.73 27.69 29.58
N VAL A 643 -11.04 27.45 29.51
CA VAL A 643 -12.03 28.34 28.85
C VAL A 643 -12.07 29.69 29.56
N GLY A 644 -12.12 29.72 30.88
CA GLY A 644 -12.08 30.94 31.67
C GLY A 644 -10.83 31.78 31.41
N SER A 645 -9.66 31.15 31.29
CA SER A 645 -8.40 31.83 30.95
C SER A 645 -8.45 32.48 29.55
N VAL A 646 -9.15 31.86 28.59
CA VAL A 646 -9.32 32.44 27.23
C VAL A 646 -10.31 33.62 27.27
N LEU A 647 -11.36 33.54 28.05
CA LEU A 647 -12.40 34.57 28.13
C LEU A 647 -12.06 35.69 29.11
N GLY A 648 -11.02 35.55 29.95
CA GLY A 648 -10.74 36.46 31.07
C GLY A 648 -11.81 36.37 32.19
N ALA A 649 -12.41 35.19 32.40
CA ALA A 649 -13.50 34.92 33.31
C ALA A 649 -13.17 33.79 34.30
N ASP A 650 -13.88 33.71 35.42
CA ASP A 650 -13.75 32.56 36.32
C ASP A 650 -14.43 31.30 35.72
N PRO A 651 -14.19 30.10 36.26
CA PRO A 651 -14.75 28.85 35.73
C PRO A 651 -16.29 28.77 35.77
N ARG A 652 -16.93 29.49 36.70
CA ARG A 652 -18.40 29.50 36.81
C ARG A 652 -19.03 30.35 35.70
N GLU A 653 -18.46 31.51 35.43
CA GLU A 653 -18.85 32.32 34.28
C GLU A 653 -18.51 31.62 32.96
N ALA A 654 -17.34 30.99 32.83
CA ALA A 654 -16.93 30.20 31.67
C ALA A 654 -17.97 29.12 31.33
N SER A 655 -18.62 28.50 32.33
CA SER A 655 -19.61 27.44 32.12
C SER A 655 -20.86 27.91 31.35
N ARG A 656 -21.15 29.22 31.31
CA ARG A 656 -22.26 29.81 30.53
C ARG A 656 -21.96 29.98 29.06
N HIS A 657 -20.70 29.86 28.66
CA HIS A 657 -20.23 30.16 27.31
C HIS A 657 -19.92 28.92 26.46
N ILE A 658 -20.07 27.72 27.01
CA ILE A 658 -19.74 26.47 26.36
C ILE A 658 -20.81 25.40 26.53
N ILE A 659 -20.73 24.35 25.67
CA ILE A 659 -21.39 23.08 25.90
C ILE A 659 -20.29 22.10 26.32
N LEU A 660 -20.46 21.37 27.42
CA LEU A 660 -19.55 20.28 27.76
C LEU A 660 -20.03 18.96 27.12
N GLY A 661 -19.25 18.41 26.22
CA GLY A 661 -19.51 17.12 25.62
C GLY A 661 -19.05 15.95 26.51
N LEU A 662 -19.89 14.95 26.66
CA LEU A 662 -19.58 13.67 27.31
C LEU A 662 -19.54 12.60 26.22
N LYS A 663 -18.34 12.16 25.82
CA LYS A 663 -18.14 11.36 24.61
C LYS A 663 -17.79 9.92 24.93
N ASP A 664 -18.79 9.03 24.95
CA ASP A 664 -18.66 7.58 25.08
C ASP A 664 -18.52 6.94 23.68
N MET A 665 -17.32 7.04 23.09
CA MET A 665 -17.03 6.62 21.72
C MET A 665 -17.09 5.11 21.50
N ALA A 666 -16.87 4.33 22.56
CA ALA A 666 -16.92 2.88 22.50
C ALA A 666 -18.31 2.33 22.89
N GLY A 667 -19.16 3.18 23.55
CA GLY A 667 -20.45 2.76 24.04
C GLY A 667 -20.37 1.79 25.25
N VAL A 668 -19.44 2.04 26.17
CA VAL A 668 -19.13 1.13 27.30
C VAL A 668 -19.57 1.64 28.65
N CYS A 669 -19.93 2.91 28.78
CA CYS A 669 -20.32 3.49 30.07
C CYS A 669 -21.73 3.03 30.45
N PRO A 670 -21.91 2.32 31.60
CA PRO A 670 -23.22 1.81 31.96
C PRO A 670 -24.18 2.95 32.39
N PRO A 671 -25.51 2.78 32.24
CA PRO A 671 -26.52 3.80 32.58
C PRO A 671 -26.39 4.36 34.02
N ARG A 672 -26.06 3.50 34.97
CA ARG A 672 -25.85 3.92 36.37
C ARG A 672 -24.69 4.91 36.50
N PHE A 673 -23.58 4.66 35.83
CA PHE A 673 -22.42 5.57 35.83
C PHE A 673 -22.78 6.93 35.22
N MET A 674 -23.54 6.91 34.11
CA MET A 674 -24.01 8.17 33.49
C MET A 674 -24.91 8.96 34.40
N THR A 675 -25.80 8.33 35.18
CA THR A 675 -26.60 9.01 36.21
C THR A 675 -25.71 9.72 37.23
N GLU A 676 -24.72 9.02 37.77
CA GLU A 676 -23.82 9.53 38.80
C GLU A 676 -22.97 10.70 38.27
N LEU A 677 -22.37 10.54 37.08
CA LEU A 677 -21.50 11.56 36.45
C LEU A 677 -22.30 12.84 36.11
N VAL A 678 -23.41 12.70 35.39
CA VAL A 678 -24.22 13.84 34.96
C VAL A 678 -24.79 14.59 36.15
N SER A 679 -25.33 13.89 37.17
CA SER A 679 -25.85 14.52 38.40
C SER A 679 -24.75 15.28 39.12
N SER A 680 -23.52 14.74 39.18
CA SER A 680 -22.39 15.38 39.86
C SER A 680 -21.94 16.64 39.11
N LEU A 681 -21.89 16.59 37.76
CA LEU A 681 -21.59 17.75 36.91
C LEU A 681 -22.63 18.85 37.07
N ARG A 682 -23.93 18.49 37.06
CA ARG A 682 -25.04 19.43 37.25
C ARG A 682 -24.99 20.10 38.64
N LYS A 683 -24.62 19.35 39.67
CA LYS A 683 -24.45 19.89 41.02
C LYS A 683 -23.29 20.87 41.11
N ALA A 684 -22.13 20.53 40.47
CA ALA A 684 -20.96 21.38 40.50
C ALA A 684 -21.10 22.65 39.65
N TRP A 685 -21.71 22.54 38.47
CA TRP A 685 -21.88 23.64 37.50
C TRP A 685 -23.33 23.70 36.98
N PRO A 686 -24.28 24.31 37.71
CA PRO A 686 -25.68 24.33 37.33
C PRO A 686 -26.02 25.06 36.02
N ASP A 687 -25.16 26.01 35.61
CA ASP A 687 -25.34 26.79 34.39
C ASP A 687 -24.73 26.09 33.12
N LEU A 688 -24.00 25.00 33.31
CA LEU A 688 -23.31 24.29 32.24
C LEU A 688 -24.31 23.46 31.40
N VAL A 689 -24.29 23.65 30.09
CA VAL A 689 -25.06 22.81 29.16
C VAL A 689 -24.26 21.51 28.92
N LEU A 690 -24.87 20.36 29.15
CA LEU A 690 -24.30 19.04 28.98
C LEU A 690 -24.83 18.37 27.73
N HIS A 691 -23.96 17.82 26.93
CA HIS A 691 -24.26 17.10 25.68
C HIS A 691 -23.71 15.69 25.74
N TYR A 692 -24.54 14.67 25.65
CA TYR A 692 -24.11 13.26 25.70
C TYR A 692 -24.07 12.62 24.32
N HIS A 693 -22.94 12.09 23.99
CA HIS A 693 -22.62 11.31 22.77
C HIS A 693 -22.28 9.88 23.15
N ARG A 694 -23.00 8.91 22.60
CA ARG A 694 -22.75 7.50 22.86
C ARG A 694 -22.94 6.65 21.60
N HIS A 695 -22.12 5.62 21.42
CA HIS A 695 -22.34 4.59 20.39
C HIS A 695 -23.26 3.47 20.90
N TYR A 696 -23.90 2.75 19.97
CA TYR A 696 -24.85 1.67 20.24
C TYR A 696 -24.18 0.30 20.38
N THR A 697 -22.85 0.26 20.43
CA THR A 697 -22.03 -0.95 20.30
C THR A 697 -22.41 -2.07 21.26
N ASP A 698 -22.66 -1.75 22.55
CA ASP A 698 -23.03 -2.72 23.61
C ASP A 698 -24.56 -3.01 23.71
N GLY A 699 -25.38 -2.37 22.88
CA GLY A 699 -26.83 -2.50 22.92
C GLY A 699 -27.56 -1.66 23.97
N LEU A 700 -26.85 -0.89 24.82
CA LEU A 700 -27.44 -0.12 25.92
C LEU A 700 -27.64 1.37 25.59
N PHE A 701 -27.71 1.74 24.34
CA PHE A 701 -27.81 3.14 23.92
C PHE A 701 -29.00 3.87 24.55
N VAL A 702 -30.23 3.37 24.34
CA VAL A 702 -31.47 4.02 24.80
C VAL A 702 -31.51 4.14 26.34
N PRO A 703 -31.25 3.06 27.11
CA PRO A 703 -31.20 3.19 28.59
C PRO A 703 -30.15 4.17 29.10
N ALA A 704 -28.96 4.23 28.47
CA ALA A 704 -27.91 5.15 28.89
C ALA A 704 -28.25 6.62 28.54
N CYS A 705 -28.79 6.87 27.35
CA CYS A 705 -29.34 8.19 27.01
C CYS A 705 -30.44 8.64 27.95
N GLY A 706 -31.36 7.74 28.32
CA GLY A 706 -32.39 8.00 29.29
C GLY A 706 -31.84 8.33 30.68
N ALA A 707 -30.86 7.58 31.15
CA ALA A 707 -30.18 7.81 32.41
C ALA A 707 -29.46 9.18 32.44
N ALA A 708 -28.77 9.55 31.36
CA ALA A 708 -28.11 10.83 31.24
C ALA A 708 -29.11 11.99 31.20
N ALA A 709 -30.20 11.90 30.40
CA ALA A 709 -31.24 12.91 30.29
C ALA A 709 -31.96 13.13 31.61
N LYS A 710 -32.37 12.04 32.30
CA LYS A 710 -33.02 12.10 33.61
C LYS A 710 -32.13 12.73 34.67
N ALA A 711 -30.82 12.56 34.58
CA ALA A 711 -29.83 13.16 35.47
C ALA A 711 -29.50 14.63 35.12
N GLY A 712 -30.01 15.16 34.00
CA GLY A 712 -29.91 16.57 33.59
C GLY A 712 -29.00 16.84 32.41
N ALA A 713 -28.68 15.85 31.56
CA ALA A 713 -28.11 16.12 30.25
C ALA A 713 -29.12 16.81 29.34
N HIS A 714 -28.70 17.89 28.68
CA HIS A 714 -29.58 18.73 27.89
C HIS A 714 -29.72 18.31 26.44
N ILE A 715 -28.67 17.76 25.87
CA ILE A 715 -28.59 17.40 24.46
C ILE A 715 -28.10 15.95 24.33
N LEU A 716 -28.69 15.20 23.40
CA LEU A 716 -28.33 13.83 23.06
C LEU A 716 -27.98 13.72 21.57
N ASP A 717 -26.92 13.00 21.24
CA ASP A 717 -26.63 12.59 19.87
C ASP A 717 -27.48 11.38 19.49
N VAL A 718 -28.09 11.42 18.29
CA VAL A 718 -28.96 10.36 17.75
C VAL A 718 -28.73 10.20 16.24
N GLY A 719 -29.26 9.10 15.66
CA GLY A 719 -29.30 8.89 14.23
C GLY A 719 -30.67 8.49 13.71
N LEU A 720 -30.86 8.51 12.41
CA LEU A 720 -32.06 7.99 11.75
C LEU A 720 -32.09 6.46 11.81
N GLY A 721 -33.23 5.85 12.13
CA GLY A 721 -33.34 4.40 12.32
C GLY A 721 -32.90 3.55 11.17
N SER A 722 -33.09 3.99 9.91
CA SER A 722 -32.61 3.28 8.73
C SER A 722 -31.08 3.30 8.59
N ALA A 723 -30.42 4.25 9.26
CA ALA A 723 -28.95 4.36 9.29
C ALA A 723 -28.32 3.66 10.50
N VAL A 724 -29.10 3.36 11.54
CA VAL A 724 -28.60 2.77 12.79
C VAL A 724 -27.94 1.41 12.53
N ARG A 725 -26.69 1.28 12.97
CA ARG A 725 -25.89 0.03 13.03
C ARG A 725 -25.16 0.02 14.39
N SER A 726 -24.56 -1.10 14.76
CA SER A 726 -23.95 -1.29 16.09
C SER A 726 -22.88 -0.25 16.46
N TYR A 727 -22.12 0.26 15.50
CA TYR A 727 -21.06 1.23 15.79
C TYR A 727 -21.43 2.71 15.63
N GLY A 728 -22.69 3.04 15.34
CA GLY A 728 -23.20 4.41 15.28
C GLY A 728 -24.01 4.78 16.51
N GLN A 729 -24.73 5.91 16.43
CA GLN A 729 -25.71 6.32 17.44
C GLN A 729 -27.02 5.55 17.25
N GLY A 730 -27.83 5.47 18.31
CA GLY A 730 -29.10 4.79 18.27
C GLY A 730 -30.20 5.61 17.61
N ASP A 731 -31.36 4.96 17.37
CA ASP A 731 -32.51 5.53 16.68
C ASP A 731 -33.16 6.66 17.49
N VAL A 732 -33.42 7.79 16.82
CA VAL A 732 -34.04 8.98 17.42
C VAL A 732 -35.47 8.71 17.90
N LEU A 733 -36.30 7.97 17.12
CA LEU A 733 -37.69 7.70 17.50
C LEU A 733 -37.78 6.76 18.70
N ALA A 734 -36.94 5.71 18.74
CA ALA A 734 -36.88 4.81 19.89
C ALA A 734 -36.40 5.54 21.15
N THR A 735 -35.40 6.42 21.03
CA THR A 735 -34.91 7.24 22.13
C THR A 735 -35.98 8.20 22.64
N MET A 736 -36.68 8.90 21.73
CA MET A 736 -37.76 9.81 22.11
C MET A 736 -38.90 9.07 22.81
N ALA A 737 -39.36 7.93 22.27
CA ALA A 737 -40.42 7.12 22.89
C ALA A 737 -40.06 6.75 24.33
N TYR A 738 -38.82 6.27 24.56
CA TYR A 738 -38.36 5.95 25.91
C TYR A 738 -38.31 7.16 26.85
N LEU A 739 -37.84 8.32 26.36
CA LEU A 739 -37.77 9.54 27.15
C LEU A 739 -39.17 10.05 27.52
N GLU A 740 -40.11 10.06 26.58
CA GLU A 740 -41.45 10.59 26.77
C GLU A 740 -42.34 9.62 27.55
N GLU A 741 -42.38 8.34 27.15
CA GLU A 741 -43.33 7.35 27.66
C GLU A 741 -42.90 6.74 28.99
N GLU A 742 -41.61 6.42 29.14
CA GLU A 742 -41.09 5.77 30.34
C GLU A 742 -40.54 6.76 31.39
N LEU A 743 -39.95 7.88 30.93
CA LEU A 743 -39.32 8.84 31.85
C LEU A 743 -40.10 10.15 32.04
N GLY A 744 -41.16 10.39 31.26
CA GLY A 744 -41.98 11.61 31.32
C GLY A 744 -41.25 12.89 30.92
N LEU A 745 -40.14 12.79 30.14
CA LEU A 745 -39.35 13.92 29.70
C LEU A 745 -39.94 14.52 28.41
N LYS A 746 -39.85 15.84 28.24
CA LYS A 746 -40.32 16.51 27.02
C LYS A 746 -39.28 16.48 25.91
N CYS A 747 -39.72 16.16 24.68
CA CYS A 747 -38.93 16.22 23.45
C CYS A 747 -39.64 17.12 22.44
N HIS A 748 -38.89 17.99 21.74
CA HIS A 748 -39.48 18.99 20.83
C HIS A 748 -39.36 18.64 19.34
N LEU A 749 -38.91 17.43 19.00
CA LEU A 749 -38.75 17.07 17.60
C LEU A 749 -40.06 16.71 16.90
N ASN A 750 -40.17 17.05 15.63
CA ASN A 750 -41.30 16.72 14.79
C ASN A 750 -41.20 15.26 14.32
N LYS A 751 -41.99 14.34 14.93
CA LYS A 751 -42.00 12.92 14.61
C LYS A 751 -42.37 12.61 13.16
N SER A 752 -43.25 13.42 12.52
CA SER A 752 -43.54 13.22 11.09
C SER A 752 -42.38 13.57 10.21
N ALA A 753 -41.67 14.69 10.46
CA ALA A 753 -40.49 15.06 9.73
C ALA A 753 -39.33 14.05 9.90
N ILE A 754 -39.20 13.42 11.09
CA ILE A 754 -38.24 12.32 11.30
C ILE A 754 -38.60 11.14 10.41
N ARG A 755 -39.87 10.74 10.30
CA ARG A 755 -40.29 9.64 9.44
C ARG A 755 -40.01 9.94 7.97
N ASP A 756 -40.22 11.18 7.50
CA ASP A 756 -39.91 11.58 6.13
C ASP A 756 -38.42 11.54 5.87
N ALA A 757 -37.57 12.06 6.76
CA ALA A 757 -36.14 11.99 6.67
C ALA A 757 -35.65 10.52 6.66
N ASN A 758 -36.22 9.68 7.54
CA ASN A 758 -35.90 8.26 7.61
C ASN A 758 -36.32 7.49 6.33
N PHE A 759 -37.45 7.86 5.73
CA PHE A 759 -37.88 7.28 4.46
C PHE A 759 -36.90 7.58 3.32
N VAL A 760 -36.40 8.81 3.22
CA VAL A 760 -35.38 9.19 2.24
C VAL A 760 -34.05 8.44 2.53
N CYS A 761 -33.60 8.43 3.78
CA CYS A 761 -32.41 7.74 4.20
C CYS A 761 -32.46 6.24 3.87
N LYS A 762 -33.62 5.60 4.10
CA LYS A 762 -33.83 4.17 3.78
C LYS A 762 -33.63 3.82 2.30
N GLN A 763 -33.84 4.76 1.40
CA GLN A 763 -33.62 4.57 -0.03
C GLN A 763 -32.14 4.74 -0.39
N ILE A 764 -31.37 5.54 0.36
CA ILE A 764 -29.94 5.78 0.18
C ILE A 764 -29.12 4.59 0.68
N MET A 765 -29.48 4.04 1.84
CA MET A 765 -28.70 3.04 2.56
C MET A 765 -28.25 1.81 1.75
N PRO A 766 -29.12 1.16 0.91
CA PRO A 766 -28.71 -0.02 0.14
C PRO A 766 -27.50 0.18 -0.79
N TYR A 767 -27.25 1.43 -1.21
CA TYR A 767 -26.08 1.76 -2.03
C TYR A 767 -24.76 1.74 -1.25
N TYR A 768 -24.85 1.85 0.09
CA TYR A 768 -23.71 1.90 1.01
C TYR A 768 -23.52 0.63 1.84
N ASP A 769 -24.48 -0.29 1.86
CA ASP A 769 -24.40 -1.55 2.61
C ASP A 769 -23.16 -2.38 2.23
N ARG A 770 -22.73 -2.31 0.99
CA ARG A 770 -21.49 -2.98 0.51
C ARG A 770 -20.18 -2.44 1.14
N TYR A 771 -20.22 -1.24 1.70
CA TYR A 771 -19.09 -0.63 2.41
C TYR A 771 -19.16 -0.89 3.92
N CYS A 772 -20.25 -1.45 4.39
CA CYS A 772 -20.44 -1.83 5.78
C CYS A 772 -19.95 -3.29 5.94
N ALA A 773 -18.96 -3.52 6.80
CA ALA A 773 -18.52 -4.89 7.05
C ALA A 773 -19.67 -5.72 7.67
N PRO A 774 -19.80 -7.01 7.33
CA PRO A 774 -20.87 -7.87 7.84
C PRO A 774 -20.98 -7.94 9.37
N TYR A 775 -19.86 -7.77 10.07
CA TYR A 775 -19.76 -7.79 11.53
C TYR A 775 -20.43 -6.57 12.21
N PHE A 776 -20.67 -5.48 11.47
CA PHE A 776 -21.26 -4.25 12.01
C PHE A 776 -22.78 -4.26 12.04
N GLN A 777 -23.41 -5.36 11.69
CA GLN A 777 -24.87 -5.50 11.66
C GLN A 777 -25.45 -5.97 13.00
N GLY A 778 -24.62 -6.42 13.94
CA GLY A 778 -25.01 -6.93 15.26
C GLY A 778 -24.42 -6.12 16.42
N ILE A 779 -24.95 -6.35 17.62
CA ILE A 779 -24.40 -5.82 18.87
C ILE A 779 -23.10 -6.54 19.16
N ASP A 780 -22.05 -5.77 19.46
CA ASP A 780 -20.74 -6.27 19.90
C ASP A 780 -20.59 -6.06 21.40
N HIS A 781 -20.97 -7.07 22.19
CA HIS A 781 -20.90 -6.97 23.64
C HIS A 781 -19.45 -7.06 24.19
N ASP A 782 -18.54 -7.62 23.41
CA ASP A 782 -17.11 -7.72 23.77
C ASP A 782 -16.39 -6.37 23.74
N VAL A 783 -17.00 -5.34 23.19
CA VAL A 783 -16.49 -3.96 23.28
C VAL A 783 -16.17 -3.53 24.71
N ILE A 784 -16.87 -4.06 25.70
CA ILE A 784 -16.63 -3.81 27.13
C ILE A 784 -15.24 -4.29 27.56
N LEU A 785 -14.69 -5.32 26.91
CA LEU A 785 -13.39 -5.90 27.21
C LEU A 785 -12.22 -5.10 26.65
N HIS A 786 -12.38 -4.53 25.46
CA HIS A 786 -11.30 -3.81 24.74
C HIS A 786 -11.50 -2.29 24.68
N GLY A 787 -12.72 -1.78 24.82
CA GLY A 787 -13.02 -0.35 24.82
C GLY A 787 -12.71 0.39 23.51
N MET A 788 -12.59 -0.33 22.37
CA MET A 788 -12.17 0.25 21.10
C MET A 788 -13.35 0.99 20.44
N PRO A 789 -13.21 2.27 20.05
CA PRO A 789 -14.25 3.00 19.35
C PRO A 789 -14.59 2.37 17.99
N GLY A 790 -15.88 2.37 17.61
CA GLY A 790 -16.36 1.74 16.38
C GLY A 790 -15.65 2.22 15.11
N GLY A 791 -15.38 3.53 14.98
CA GLY A 791 -14.63 4.07 13.85
C GLY A 791 -13.16 3.61 13.80
N ALA A 792 -12.52 3.33 14.96
CA ALA A 792 -11.17 2.75 15.02
C ALA A 792 -11.22 1.25 14.67
N THR A 793 -12.22 0.53 15.16
CA THR A 793 -12.43 -0.89 14.85
C THR A 793 -12.65 -1.09 13.34
N SER A 794 -13.55 -0.30 12.73
CA SER A 794 -13.82 -0.37 11.30
C SER A 794 -12.58 -0.04 10.45
N SER A 795 -11.81 1.00 10.82
CA SER A 795 -10.59 1.38 10.11
C SER A 795 -9.49 0.32 10.26
N SER A 796 -9.36 -0.29 11.44
CA SER A 796 -8.38 -1.36 11.69
C SER A 796 -8.74 -2.63 10.91
N GLN A 797 -10.01 -2.99 10.87
CA GLN A 797 -10.49 -4.14 10.11
C GLN A 797 -10.38 -3.91 8.60
N GLU A 798 -10.72 -2.72 8.10
CA GLU A 798 -10.50 -2.36 6.69
C GLU A 798 -9.01 -2.40 6.34
N GLY A 799 -8.14 -1.93 7.23
CA GLY A 799 -6.69 -2.03 7.09
C GLY A 799 -6.20 -3.48 7.07
N ALA A 800 -6.70 -4.30 7.98
CA ALA A 800 -6.38 -5.73 8.04
C ALA A 800 -6.86 -6.47 6.77
N MET A 801 -8.11 -6.23 6.34
CA MET A 801 -8.65 -6.81 5.09
C MET A 801 -7.84 -6.40 3.86
N LYS A 802 -7.38 -5.15 3.77
CA LYS A 802 -6.50 -4.69 2.68
C LYS A 802 -5.13 -5.36 2.70
N GLN A 803 -4.71 -5.85 3.85
CA GLN A 803 -3.45 -6.58 4.06
C GLN A 803 -3.64 -8.12 4.01
N GLY A 804 -4.89 -8.60 3.78
CA GLY A 804 -5.20 -10.02 3.64
C GLY A 804 -5.48 -10.77 4.95
N TYR A 805 -5.70 -10.04 6.07
CA TYR A 805 -6.13 -10.61 7.37
C TYR A 805 -7.65 -10.69 7.47
#